data_ba4b6b9e66e59495df44d0f685b9433e
#
_entry.id   ba4b6b9e66e59495df44d0f685b9433e
#
_cell.length_a   1.000
_cell.length_b   1.000
_cell.length_c   1.000
_cell.angle_alpha   90.00
_cell.angle_beta   90.00
_cell.angle_gamma   90.00
#
_symmetry.space_group_name_H-M   'P 1'
#
loop_
_entity.id
_entity.type
_entity.pdbx_description
1 polymer ?
#
loop_
_entity_poly.entity_id
_entity_poly.type
_entity_poly.pdbx_seq_one_letter_code
_entity_poly.pdbx_strand_id
1 'polypeptide(L)'
;MSYDKLNSFRIDGENEYDELCLKYGKARVDREIELELESKENAFNAFMSKRSKAIESGTLGNMGASRVLISEAIPVMTKALDKWFKEVDTGKPGKRHVMASLIRSLTSEEIAFIAIRTIIENSLGIVSLTKVSSAIGEAIEDELRFKMVVATMDKKELSRFNAGLDKRISMQFKKRYVENKEKILADEKRLKRWNKWGNANRVQIGLKLVDIFIVSTGLGALEKTVGDNKNVHYTFCLDTDVLTYLEHEDTETASLMFQNRPMVIPPKPWSNPFDGGYLINLKKPIQLVRMPSNECAQLYDEVDMPNVYKAVNAIQSTAWRINRRVLDVANEVCSWAHIPEALEMPSATPAEPPMRPAEADTNEEVQRDWRSAMVHYYQDDNKRKSKRYLVNGVLALANTYKDDMEIYFPHNLDFRGRVYPLTQLSPQGNDFTKALIEFAEGVPLGENGHTWLAFQGANCYGLDKKPFEERIAWVYSNTEMILSIARDPLQDLRWTETDSPWEFLAFCFEWADYLDKGNSYVSHLPIAFDGSCSGLQHFSAMLRDEVGGEAVNLMPDDHVHDIYGIVASKVTELLKKDYDNGTDDIMAKTEDGDDYLKKGTRSMATEWLKHGVTRKVTKRSTMTLCYGSSKFGFAEQVLEDTIYPALSKNPTAFSRPSQSARYMAGLIWEALQGVVVKAVEAMGWLQVASGLLAQDKDINGQSLPTYWVTPAGFPVKQNYNKVVLKQLRTFTTGTIRVKEPFKEDSQIEEGASINPVVYERTPEIDTRKQKQGIAPNYVHSMDASHLMLTVCSCVDKGIRSFAMIHDSYGAPAGHGDIMFTTVREVFVDTYSKNDVLQDLHDHIENLLSPKMVDKLPKIPSKGNLDLELVKESMYAFS
;
A
#
# COMPACT_ATOMS: atom_id res chain seq x y z
N MET A 1 35.19 13.42 -17.23
CA MET A 1 34.01 14.08 -16.64
C MET A 1 34.43 15.43 -16.03
N SER A 2 33.56 16.48 -15.99
CA SER A 2 33.97 17.76 -15.38
C SER A 2 33.83 17.65 -13.86
N TYR A 3 34.80 18.27 -13.14
CA TYR A 3 34.82 18.28 -11.67
C TYR A 3 33.50 18.77 -11.03
N ASP A 4 32.84 19.73 -11.64
CA ASP A 4 31.57 20.25 -11.17
C ASP A 4 30.43 19.19 -11.11
N LYS A 5 30.47 18.18 -11.98
CA LYS A 5 29.48 17.09 -11.96
C LYS A 5 29.71 16.14 -10.77
N LEU A 6 30.99 15.87 -10.42
CA LEU A 6 31.32 14.98 -9.29
C LEU A 6 30.91 15.55 -7.94
N ASN A 7 30.88 16.88 -7.77
CA ASN A 7 30.39 17.53 -6.54
C ASN A 7 28.91 17.23 -6.23
N SER A 8 28.15 16.74 -7.21
CA SER A 8 26.77 16.32 -7.03
C SER A 8 26.62 14.88 -6.50
N PHE A 9 27.74 14.18 -6.29
CA PHE A 9 27.77 12.78 -5.87
C PHE A 9 28.44 12.61 -4.51
N ARG A 10 28.12 11.50 -3.84
CA ARG A 10 28.79 11.06 -2.60
C ARG A 10 30.06 10.27 -2.94
N ILE A 11 30.89 10.86 -3.76
CA ILE A 11 32.20 10.37 -4.18
C ILE A 11 33.23 11.34 -3.61
N ASP A 12 34.17 10.86 -2.79
CA ASP A 12 35.14 11.69 -2.11
C ASP A 12 36.33 12.07 -3.02
N GLY A 13 36.01 12.97 -3.97
CA GLY A 13 36.98 13.55 -4.90
C GLY A 13 37.40 12.66 -6.07
N GLU A 14 38.48 13.05 -6.75
CA GLU A 14 38.98 12.35 -7.95
C GLU A 14 39.51 10.95 -7.62
N ASN A 15 40.05 10.75 -6.42
CA ASN A 15 40.65 9.47 -6.03
C ASN A 15 39.58 8.35 -5.97
N GLU A 16 38.42 8.59 -5.31
CA GLU A 16 37.34 7.59 -5.22
C GLU A 16 36.69 7.33 -6.60
N TYR A 17 36.56 8.38 -7.44
CA TYR A 17 36.12 8.21 -8.82
C TYR A 17 37.08 7.32 -9.62
N ASP A 18 38.38 7.56 -9.51
CA ASP A 18 39.39 6.76 -10.20
C ASP A 18 39.42 5.31 -9.69
N GLU A 19 39.23 5.09 -8.38
CA GLU A 19 39.07 3.74 -7.81
C GLU A 19 37.85 3.02 -8.36
N LEU A 20 36.70 3.70 -8.45
CA LEU A 20 35.49 3.15 -9.08
C LEU A 20 35.74 2.83 -10.58
N CYS A 21 36.43 3.72 -11.30
CA CYS A 21 36.79 3.50 -12.71
C CYS A 21 37.73 2.32 -12.89
N LEU A 22 38.70 2.13 -12.00
CA LEU A 22 39.59 0.97 -12.02
C LEU A 22 38.83 -0.34 -11.75
N LYS A 23 37.88 -0.30 -10.83
CA LYS A 23 37.12 -1.49 -10.40
C LYS A 23 36.02 -1.90 -11.38
N TYR A 24 35.28 -0.96 -11.92
CA TYR A 24 34.06 -1.24 -12.70
C TYR A 24 34.18 -0.84 -14.19
N GLY A 25 35.25 -0.17 -14.57
CA GLY A 25 35.43 0.39 -15.89
C GLY A 25 34.83 1.80 -16.05
N LYS A 26 35.62 2.72 -16.61
CA LYS A 26 35.25 4.14 -16.74
C LYS A 26 33.91 4.35 -17.45
N ALA A 27 33.63 3.60 -18.52
CA ALA A 27 32.40 3.75 -19.30
C ALA A 27 31.14 3.41 -18.47
N ARG A 28 31.23 2.40 -17.59
CA ARG A 28 30.11 2.01 -16.72
C ARG A 28 29.91 3.05 -15.60
N VAL A 29 30.98 3.55 -15.00
CA VAL A 29 30.89 4.58 -13.95
C VAL A 29 30.32 5.88 -14.53
N ASP A 30 30.79 6.32 -15.69
CA ASP A 30 30.25 7.50 -16.37
C ASP A 30 28.78 7.33 -16.71
N ARG A 31 28.38 6.16 -17.20
CA ARG A 31 26.97 5.84 -17.50
C ARG A 31 26.09 5.87 -16.23
N GLU A 32 26.56 5.33 -15.10
CA GLU A 32 25.84 5.38 -13.83
C GLU A 32 25.59 6.81 -13.39
N ILE A 33 26.62 7.64 -13.42
CA ILE A 33 26.53 9.06 -13.07
C ILE A 33 25.50 9.77 -13.96
N GLU A 34 25.51 9.50 -15.27
CA GLU A 34 24.53 10.08 -16.21
C GLU A 34 23.10 9.60 -15.90
N LEU A 35 22.90 8.31 -15.64
CA LEU A 35 21.58 7.74 -15.28
C LEU A 35 21.02 8.34 -13.98
N GLU A 36 21.84 8.55 -12.97
CA GLU A 36 21.40 9.15 -11.71
C GLU A 36 21.08 10.65 -11.88
N LEU A 37 21.84 11.41 -12.66
CA LEU A 37 21.52 12.80 -12.99
C LEU A 37 20.21 12.90 -13.79
N GLU A 38 20.04 12.07 -14.80
CA GLU A 38 18.80 11.99 -15.56
C GLU A 38 17.60 11.61 -14.68
N SER A 39 17.78 10.70 -13.74
CA SER A 39 16.74 10.28 -12.77
C SER A 39 16.26 11.45 -11.90
N LYS A 40 17.20 12.31 -11.47
CA LYS A 40 16.88 13.53 -10.71
C LYS A 40 16.14 14.56 -11.57
N GLU A 41 16.63 14.79 -12.79
CA GLU A 41 16.03 15.74 -13.71
C GLU A 41 14.63 15.31 -14.14
N ASN A 42 14.44 14.03 -14.49
CA ASN A 42 13.12 13.50 -14.85
C ASN A 42 12.11 13.58 -13.70
N ALA A 43 12.53 13.31 -12.48
CA ALA A 43 11.66 13.42 -11.31
C ALA A 43 11.25 14.88 -11.05
N PHE A 44 12.20 15.82 -11.16
CA PHE A 44 11.94 17.25 -11.07
C PHE A 44 10.93 17.70 -12.13
N ASN A 45 11.19 17.39 -13.39
CA ASN A 45 10.35 17.77 -14.53
C ASN A 45 8.94 17.17 -14.42
N ALA A 46 8.82 15.92 -13.98
CA ALA A 46 7.53 15.26 -13.75
C ALA A 46 6.71 15.98 -12.67
N PHE A 47 7.34 16.40 -11.56
CA PHE A 47 6.68 17.16 -10.50
C PHE A 47 6.23 18.54 -11.00
N MET A 48 7.10 19.28 -11.70
CA MET A 48 6.77 20.59 -12.25
C MET A 48 5.65 20.52 -13.31
N SER A 49 5.66 19.49 -14.17
CA SER A 49 4.55 19.21 -15.08
C SER A 49 3.24 18.94 -14.36
N LYS A 50 3.25 18.19 -13.26
CA LYS A 50 2.08 17.96 -12.41
C LYS A 50 1.58 19.28 -11.81
N ARG A 51 2.49 20.14 -11.36
CA ARG A 51 2.16 21.48 -10.84
C ARG A 51 1.47 22.34 -11.91
N SER A 52 2.03 22.42 -13.11
CA SER A 52 1.45 23.16 -14.24
C SER A 52 0.04 22.67 -14.56
N LYS A 53 -0.16 21.36 -14.65
CA LYS A 53 -1.50 20.75 -14.86
C LYS A 53 -2.47 21.06 -13.72
N ALA A 54 -2.00 21.12 -12.48
CA ALA A 54 -2.83 21.47 -11.32
C ALA A 54 -3.27 22.96 -11.38
N ILE A 55 -2.39 23.85 -11.87
CA ILE A 55 -2.72 25.25 -12.13
C ILE A 55 -3.80 25.35 -13.21
N GLU A 56 -3.58 24.74 -14.37
CA GLU A 56 -4.51 24.75 -15.51
C GLU A 56 -5.89 24.20 -15.18
N SER A 57 -5.95 23.14 -14.35
CA SER A 57 -7.20 22.49 -13.95
C SER A 57 -7.86 23.13 -12.72
N GLY A 58 -7.28 24.18 -12.13
CA GLY A 58 -7.81 24.79 -10.91
C GLY A 58 -7.77 23.86 -9.69
N THR A 59 -6.76 23.01 -9.58
CA THR A 59 -6.62 22.02 -8.49
C THR A 59 -5.34 22.22 -7.67
N LEU A 60 -4.73 23.39 -7.76
CA LEU A 60 -3.48 23.72 -7.05
C LEU A 60 -3.63 23.53 -5.54
N GLY A 61 -4.82 23.77 -4.97
CA GLY A 61 -5.13 23.52 -3.57
C GLY A 61 -4.88 22.08 -3.10
N ASN A 62 -4.65 21.11 -4.02
CA ASN A 62 -4.26 19.74 -3.70
C ASN A 62 -2.74 19.54 -3.59
N MET A 63 -1.93 20.50 -4.03
CA MET A 63 -0.47 20.43 -3.92
C MET A 63 -0.01 20.63 -2.48
N GLY A 64 1.17 20.12 -2.15
CA GLY A 64 1.69 20.08 -0.79
C GLY A 64 1.77 21.47 -0.14
N ALA A 65 2.46 22.41 -0.77
CA ALA A 65 2.64 23.78 -0.28
C ALA A 65 1.30 24.52 -0.09
N SER A 66 0.40 24.41 -1.08
CA SER A 66 -0.93 25.01 -0.99
C SER A 66 -1.76 24.42 0.14
N ARG A 67 -1.68 23.09 0.38
CA ARG A 67 -2.42 22.45 1.49
C ARG A 67 -1.94 22.92 2.85
N VAL A 68 -0.63 23.11 3.03
CA VAL A 68 -0.05 23.64 4.26
C VAL A 68 -0.59 25.06 4.49
N LEU A 69 -0.46 25.92 3.49
CA LEU A 69 -0.95 27.31 3.58
C LEU A 69 -2.45 27.39 3.91
N ILE A 70 -3.29 26.57 3.24
CA ILE A 70 -4.73 26.49 3.51
C ILE A 70 -4.99 26.06 4.96
N SER A 71 -4.30 25.02 5.41
CA SER A 71 -4.47 24.47 6.76
C SER A 71 -4.14 25.50 7.85
N GLU A 72 -3.11 26.32 7.64
CA GLU A 72 -2.69 27.37 8.59
C GLU A 72 -3.60 28.59 8.54
N ALA A 73 -4.12 28.96 7.39
CA ALA A 73 -5.01 30.09 7.24
C ALA A 73 -6.44 29.85 7.78
N ILE A 74 -6.92 28.60 7.82
CA ILE A 74 -8.28 28.25 8.29
C ILE A 74 -8.55 28.76 9.72
N PRO A 75 -7.73 28.47 10.76
CA PRO A 75 -8.01 28.92 12.12
C PRO A 75 -8.08 30.45 12.24
N VAL A 76 -7.22 31.16 11.52
CA VAL A 76 -7.16 32.63 11.51
C VAL A 76 -8.43 33.22 10.92
N MET A 77 -8.81 32.74 9.74
CA MET A 77 -10.04 33.18 9.07
C MET A 77 -11.31 32.77 9.84
N THR A 78 -11.31 31.61 10.49
CA THR A 78 -12.42 31.16 11.33
C THR A 78 -12.70 32.12 12.49
N LYS A 79 -11.66 32.54 13.21
CA LYS A 79 -11.80 33.53 14.29
C LYS A 79 -12.38 34.84 13.79
N ALA A 80 -11.96 35.29 12.61
CA ALA A 80 -12.48 36.51 11.99
C ALA A 80 -13.96 36.38 11.56
N LEU A 81 -14.35 35.21 11.03
CA LEU A 81 -15.74 34.88 10.70
C LEU A 81 -16.63 34.85 11.94
N ASP A 82 -16.18 34.21 13.03
CA ASP A 82 -16.94 34.19 14.29
C ASP A 82 -17.15 35.59 14.85
N LYS A 83 -16.11 36.45 14.79
CA LYS A 83 -16.22 37.84 15.17
C LYS A 83 -17.24 38.59 14.28
N TRP A 84 -17.15 38.39 12.96
CA TRP A 84 -18.08 39.01 12.03
C TRP A 84 -19.53 38.56 12.27
N PHE A 85 -19.77 37.27 12.50
CA PHE A 85 -21.10 36.77 12.84
C PHE A 85 -21.64 37.37 14.16
N LYS A 86 -20.80 37.49 15.19
CA LYS A 86 -21.18 38.15 16.45
C LYS A 86 -21.54 39.61 16.21
N GLU A 87 -20.80 40.33 15.36
CA GLU A 87 -21.12 41.75 15.01
C GLU A 87 -22.45 41.88 14.26
N VAL A 88 -22.73 40.97 13.30
CA VAL A 88 -24.00 40.92 12.57
C VAL A 88 -25.17 40.72 13.53
N ASP A 89 -25.00 39.82 14.53
CA ASP A 89 -26.03 39.50 15.53
C ASP A 89 -26.37 40.68 16.47
N THR A 90 -25.49 41.67 16.60
CA THR A 90 -25.80 42.89 17.37
C THR A 90 -26.92 43.70 16.72
N GLY A 91 -27.20 43.46 15.43
CA GLY A 91 -28.24 44.21 14.70
C GLY A 91 -27.99 45.71 14.54
N LYS A 92 -26.81 46.24 14.96
CA LYS A 92 -26.48 47.67 14.90
C LYS A 92 -26.41 48.17 13.46
N PRO A 93 -26.77 49.43 13.19
CA PRO A 93 -26.59 50.03 11.87
C PRO A 93 -25.15 49.94 11.39
N GLY A 94 -24.97 49.57 10.11
CA GLY A 94 -23.65 49.34 9.49
C GLY A 94 -23.02 47.98 9.77
N LYS A 95 -23.52 47.18 10.72
CA LYS A 95 -23.07 45.82 11.04
C LYS A 95 -23.96 44.72 10.44
N ARG A 96 -25.15 45.07 9.96
CA ARG A 96 -26.06 44.09 9.30
C ARG A 96 -25.52 43.72 7.92
N HIS A 97 -25.55 42.44 7.61
CA HIS A 97 -25.21 41.94 6.29
C HIS A 97 -26.27 40.91 5.84
N VAL A 98 -26.98 41.24 4.78
CA VAL A 98 -28.13 40.44 4.31
C VAL A 98 -27.75 39.02 4.00
N MET A 99 -26.55 38.80 3.47
CA MET A 99 -26.09 37.46 3.07
C MET A 99 -25.61 36.58 4.24
N ALA A 100 -25.38 37.16 5.45
CA ALA A 100 -24.93 36.37 6.60
C ALA A 100 -25.94 35.29 6.98
N SER A 101 -27.23 35.57 6.89
CA SER A 101 -28.29 34.61 7.18
C SER A 101 -28.29 33.37 6.23
N LEU A 102 -27.85 33.57 4.98
CA LEU A 102 -27.84 32.50 3.96
C LEU A 102 -26.77 31.47 4.20
N ILE A 103 -25.67 31.82 4.87
CA ILE A 103 -24.52 30.92 5.07
C ILE A 103 -24.41 30.39 6.50
N ARG A 104 -25.34 30.71 7.39
CA ARG A 104 -25.35 30.31 8.80
C ARG A 104 -25.44 28.80 9.06
N SER A 105 -25.89 28.04 8.09
CA SER A 105 -25.96 26.58 8.21
C SER A 105 -24.60 25.88 7.99
N LEU A 106 -23.59 26.62 7.55
CA LEU A 106 -22.18 26.19 7.50
C LEU A 106 -21.45 26.67 8.76
N THR A 107 -20.50 25.85 9.21
CA THR A 107 -19.59 26.30 10.28
C THR A 107 -18.61 27.33 9.75
N SER A 108 -18.09 28.19 10.62
CA SER A 108 -17.06 29.18 10.22
C SER A 108 -15.83 28.54 9.60
N GLU A 109 -15.44 27.36 10.08
CA GLU A 109 -14.33 26.56 9.54
C GLU A 109 -14.59 26.08 8.12
N GLU A 110 -15.81 25.59 7.83
CA GLU A 110 -16.19 25.18 6.48
C GLU A 110 -16.19 26.34 5.50
N ILE A 111 -16.74 27.49 5.93
CA ILE A 111 -16.74 28.73 5.14
C ILE A 111 -15.29 29.17 4.87
N ALA A 112 -14.43 29.19 5.90
CA ALA A 112 -13.03 29.55 5.77
C ALA A 112 -12.31 28.62 4.77
N PHE A 113 -12.48 27.31 4.92
CA PHE A 113 -11.85 26.33 4.04
C PHE A 113 -12.28 26.50 2.57
N ILE A 114 -13.57 26.64 2.32
CA ILE A 114 -14.10 26.83 0.96
C ILE A 114 -13.56 28.13 0.36
N ALA A 115 -13.58 29.21 1.12
CA ALA A 115 -13.14 30.54 0.65
C ALA A 115 -11.64 30.57 0.35
N ILE A 116 -10.79 30.16 1.32
CA ILE A 116 -9.32 30.15 1.17
C ILE A 116 -8.90 29.30 -0.02
N ARG A 117 -9.42 28.08 -0.11
CA ARG A 117 -9.08 27.19 -1.20
C ARG A 117 -9.49 27.74 -2.56
N THR A 118 -10.72 28.27 -2.67
CA THR A 118 -11.21 28.86 -3.91
C THR A 118 -10.38 30.08 -4.32
N ILE A 119 -9.93 30.88 -3.35
CA ILE A 119 -9.03 32.02 -3.59
C ILE A 119 -7.71 31.51 -4.17
N ILE A 120 -7.04 30.56 -3.52
CA ILE A 120 -5.74 30.04 -3.97
C ILE A 120 -5.83 29.41 -5.37
N GLU A 121 -6.91 28.66 -5.65
CA GLU A 121 -7.10 28.00 -6.95
C GLU A 121 -7.40 28.98 -8.09
N ASN A 122 -7.94 30.16 -7.79
CA ASN A 122 -8.34 31.14 -8.81
C ASN A 122 -7.48 32.40 -8.89
N SER A 123 -6.47 32.58 -8.04
CA SER A 123 -5.77 33.87 -7.88
C SER A 123 -4.23 33.75 -7.97
N LEU A 124 -3.70 32.85 -8.80
CA LEU A 124 -2.26 32.75 -9.07
C LEU A 124 -1.70 33.93 -9.90
N GLY A 125 -2.54 34.83 -10.33
CA GLY A 125 -2.18 36.06 -11.01
C GLY A 125 -3.16 37.16 -10.66
N ILE A 126 -3.07 38.29 -11.35
CA ILE A 126 -4.01 39.41 -11.17
C ILE A 126 -5.36 39.00 -11.76
N VAL A 127 -6.38 38.88 -10.93
CA VAL A 127 -7.72 38.44 -11.35
C VAL A 127 -8.79 39.45 -10.96
N SER A 128 -9.86 39.55 -11.76
CA SER A 128 -11.01 40.38 -11.43
C SER A 128 -11.60 39.97 -10.08
N LEU A 129 -11.75 40.94 -9.18
CA LEU A 129 -12.34 40.72 -7.85
C LEU A 129 -13.76 40.12 -7.96
N THR A 130 -14.54 40.53 -8.97
CA THR A 130 -15.88 39.97 -9.24
C THR A 130 -15.81 38.49 -9.60
N LYS A 131 -14.80 38.06 -10.39
CA LYS A 131 -14.63 36.65 -10.79
C LYS A 131 -14.32 35.75 -9.58
N VAL A 132 -13.37 36.13 -8.75
CA VAL A 132 -13.00 35.37 -7.55
C VAL A 132 -14.18 35.33 -6.58
N SER A 133 -14.82 36.49 -6.35
CA SER A 133 -15.97 36.56 -5.45
C SER A 133 -17.15 35.71 -5.93
N SER A 134 -17.43 35.68 -7.23
CA SER A 134 -18.48 34.82 -7.81
C SER A 134 -18.15 33.33 -7.63
N ALA A 135 -16.89 32.94 -7.82
CA ALA A 135 -16.43 31.58 -7.63
C ALA A 135 -16.59 31.11 -6.17
N ILE A 136 -16.22 31.96 -5.21
CA ILE A 136 -16.41 31.65 -3.78
C ILE A 136 -17.92 31.52 -3.46
N GLY A 137 -18.74 32.44 -3.93
CA GLY A 137 -20.19 32.40 -3.71
C GLY A 137 -20.84 31.16 -4.32
N GLU A 138 -20.40 30.72 -5.50
CA GLU A 138 -20.86 29.48 -6.13
C GLU A 138 -20.43 28.24 -5.30
N ALA A 139 -19.18 28.17 -4.83
CA ALA A 139 -18.70 27.05 -4.03
C ALA A 139 -19.46 26.97 -2.68
N ILE A 140 -19.77 28.08 -2.04
CA ILE A 140 -20.57 28.13 -0.81
C ILE A 140 -22.01 27.68 -1.09
N GLU A 141 -22.61 28.13 -2.20
CA GLU A 141 -23.97 27.71 -2.59
C GLU A 141 -24.08 26.21 -2.84
N ASP A 142 -23.10 25.64 -3.54
CA ASP A 142 -23.05 24.20 -3.82
C ASP A 142 -22.91 23.39 -2.53
N GLU A 143 -22.14 23.86 -1.57
CA GLU A 143 -22.01 23.21 -0.26
C GLU A 143 -23.32 23.24 0.55
N LEU A 144 -23.97 24.37 0.57
CA LEU A 144 -25.27 24.52 1.23
C LEU A 144 -26.33 23.59 0.62
N ARG A 145 -26.37 23.55 -0.71
CA ARG A 145 -27.25 22.65 -1.45
C ARG A 145 -26.98 21.18 -1.13
N PHE A 146 -25.71 20.80 -1.09
CA PHE A 146 -25.29 19.45 -0.70
C PHE A 146 -25.75 19.13 0.73
N LYS A 147 -25.52 20.01 1.70
CA LYS A 147 -25.96 19.85 3.09
C LYS A 147 -27.48 19.72 3.21
N MET A 148 -28.23 20.53 2.46
CA MET A 148 -29.67 20.42 2.43
C MET A 148 -30.15 19.04 1.96
N VAL A 149 -29.52 18.51 0.91
CA VAL A 149 -29.83 17.17 0.37
C VAL A 149 -29.50 16.08 1.38
N VAL A 150 -28.33 16.15 1.99
CA VAL A 150 -27.84 15.14 2.96
C VAL A 150 -28.66 15.14 4.24
N ALA A 151 -29.11 16.31 4.71
CA ALA A 151 -29.89 16.45 5.94
C ALA A 151 -31.25 15.70 5.90
N THR A 152 -31.76 15.36 4.71
CA THR A 152 -33.04 14.64 4.54
C THR A 152 -32.85 13.11 4.47
N MET A 153 -31.61 12.62 4.53
CA MET A 153 -31.29 11.20 4.36
C MET A 153 -31.07 10.49 5.69
N ASP A 154 -31.56 9.26 5.79
CA ASP A 154 -31.17 8.36 6.86
C ASP A 154 -29.71 7.89 6.68
N LYS A 155 -29.15 7.22 7.69
CA LYS A 155 -27.76 6.70 7.67
C LYS A 155 -27.49 5.77 6.47
N LYS A 156 -28.46 4.96 6.07
CA LYS A 156 -28.31 3.98 4.98
C LYS A 156 -28.40 4.64 3.61
N GLU A 157 -29.33 5.59 3.43
CA GLU A 157 -29.40 6.43 2.24
C GLU A 157 -28.14 7.28 2.07
N LEU A 158 -27.66 7.90 3.14
CA LEU A 158 -26.45 8.71 3.15
C LEU A 158 -25.21 7.88 2.76
N SER A 159 -25.06 6.68 3.30
CA SER A 159 -23.96 5.78 2.96
C SER A 159 -23.97 5.42 1.47
N ARG A 160 -25.16 5.06 0.92
CA ARG A 160 -25.31 4.78 -0.52
C ARG A 160 -25.05 6.01 -1.39
N PHE A 161 -25.54 7.16 -0.95
CA PHE A 161 -25.34 8.42 -1.65
C PHE A 161 -23.86 8.82 -1.70
N ASN A 162 -23.13 8.74 -0.57
CA ASN A 162 -21.71 9.01 -0.50
C ASN A 162 -20.89 8.02 -1.36
N ALA A 163 -21.19 6.72 -1.30
CA ALA A 163 -20.58 5.73 -2.19
C ALA A 163 -20.84 6.05 -3.67
N GLY A 164 -22.03 6.53 -4.00
CA GLY A 164 -22.35 7.01 -5.34
C GLY A 164 -21.57 8.27 -5.73
N LEU A 165 -21.33 9.18 -4.79
CA LEU A 165 -20.56 10.40 -4.99
C LEU A 165 -19.07 10.12 -5.20
N ASP A 166 -18.50 9.22 -4.39
CA ASP A 166 -17.08 8.85 -4.44
C ASP A 166 -16.69 8.15 -5.76
N LYS A 167 -17.63 7.46 -6.39
CA LYS A 167 -17.45 6.86 -7.73
C LYS A 167 -17.29 7.90 -8.86
N ARG A 168 -17.55 9.17 -8.62
CA ARG A 168 -17.51 10.23 -9.64
C ARG A 168 -16.22 11.01 -9.58
N ILE A 169 -15.45 11.00 -10.66
CA ILE A 169 -14.09 11.57 -10.71
C ILE A 169 -14.15 13.10 -10.80
N SER A 170 -15.05 13.68 -11.62
CA SER A 170 -15.07 15.12 -11.81
C SER A 170 -16.11 15.82 -10.93
N MET A 171 -15.78 17.05 -10.49
CA MET A 171 -16.69 17.87 -9.70
C MET A 171 -18.00 18.17 -10.46
N GLN A 172 -17.95 18.32 -11.77
CA GLN A 172 -19.14 18.54 -12.59
C GLN A 172 -20.13 17.35 -12.51
N PHE A 173 -19.63 16.13 -12.54
CA PHE A 173 -20.47 14.93 -12.36
C PHE A 173 -20.97 14.80 -10.93
N LYS A 174 -20.18 15.19 -9.93
CA LYS A 174 -20.61 15.24 -8.54
C LYS A 174 -21.75 16.24 -8.34
N LYS A 175 -21.63 17.46 -8.86
CA LYS A 175 -22.68 18.49 -8.82
C LYS A 175 -23.98 18.00 -9.47
N ARG A 176 -23.91 17.41 -10.67
CA ARG A 176 -25.09 16.82 -11.34
C ARG A 176 -25.75 15.69 -10.53
N TYR A 177 -24.95 14.89 -9.84
CA TYR A 177 -25.47 13.82 -9.00
C TYR A 177 -26.26 14.37 -7.81
N VAL A 178 -25.74 15.40 -7.14
CA VAL A 178 -26.44 16.10 -6.06
C VAL A 178 -27.74 16.74 -6.61
N GLU A 179 -27.68 17.39 -7.76
CA GLU A 179 -28.87 18.00 -8.42
C GLU A 179 -29.94 16.98 -8.76
N ASN A 180 -29.55 15.80 -9.27
CA ASN A 180 -30.52 14.74 -9.58
C ASN A 180 -31.13 14.16 -8.31
N LYS A 181 -30.35 13.95 -7.26
CA LYS A 181 -30.88 13.46 -5.99
C LYS A 181 -31.81 14.47 -5.33
N GLU A 182 -31.49 15.76 -5.41
CA GLU A 182 -32.37 16.84 -4.97
C GLU A 182 -33.72 16.79 -5.69
N LYS A 183 -33.73 16.63 -7.02
CA LYS A 183 -34.98 16.50 -7.79
C LYS A 183 -35.82 15.35 -7.29
N ILE A 184 -35.24 14.16 -7.13
CA ILE A 184 -35.94 12.97 -6.63
C ILE A 184 -36.56 13.26 -5.27
N LEU A 185 -35.80 13.78 -4.32
CA LEU A 185 -36.29 14.07 -2.96
C LEU A 185 -37.34 15.17 -2.94
N ALA A 186 -37.28 16.13 -3.85
CA ALA A 186 -38.31 17.16 -3.99
C ALA A 186 -39.59 16.60 -4.58
N ASP A 187 -39.51 15.71 -5.56
CA ASP A 187 -40.66 15.02 -6.15
C ASP A 187 -41.33 14.07 -5.13
N GLU A 188 -40.55 13.46 -4.20
CA GLU A 188 -40.99 12.72 -3.02
C GLU A 188 -41.54 13.62 -1.90
N LYS A 189 -41.57 14.94 -2.07
CA LYS A 189 -41.98 15.95 -1.08
C LYS A 189 -41.15 15.95 0.24
N ARG A 190 -39.96 15.37 0.22
CA ARG A 190 -39.06 15.29 1.38
C ARG A 190 -38.25 16.58 1.59
N LEU A 191 -38.03 17.36 0.54
CA LEU A 191 -37.38 18.67 0.61
C LEU A 191 -38.01 19.64 -0.41
N LYS A 192 -37.77 20.93 -0.23
CA LYS A 192 -38.06 21.96 -1.24
C LYS A 192 -36.89 22.10 -2.20
N ARG A 193 -37.17 22.29 -3.50
CA ARG A 193 -36.12 22.55 -4.48
C ARG A 193 -35.29 23.76 -4.08
N TRP A 194 -33.97 23.66 -4.30
CA TRP A 194 -33.04 24.75 -4.06
C TRP A 194 -33.37 25.96 -4.95
N ASN A 195 -33.51 27.10 -4.34
CA ASN A 195 -33.66 28.35 -5.08
C ASN A 195 -32.25 28.88 -5.39
N LYS A 196 -31.83 28.73 -6.66
CA LYS A 196 -30.48 29.14 -7.09
C LYS A 196 -30.25 30.63 -6.82
N TRP A 197 -29.11 30.95 -6.27
CA TRP A 197 -28.70 32.31 -6.05
C TRP A 197 -28.45 33.04 -7.39
N GLY A 198 -28.86 34.25 -7.49
CA GLY A 198 -28.43 35.12 -8.59
C GLY A 198 -26.96 35.50 -8.45
N ASN A 199 -26.30 35.85 -9.57
CA ASN A 199 -24.88 36.21 -9.54
C ASN A 199 -24.57 37.37 -8.56
N ALA A 200 -25.49 38.29 -8.35
CA ALA A 200 -25.34 39.38 -7.38
C ALA A 200 -25.13 38.86 -5.95
N ASN A 201 -25.91 37.87 -5.52
CA ASN A 201 -25.80 37.27 -4.19
C ASN A 201 -24.47 36.51 -4.03
N ARG A 202 -24.06 35.75 -5.04
CA ARG A 202 -22.77 35.04 -5.06
C ARG A 202 -21.61 36.01 -4.92
N VAL A 203 -21.63 37.10 -5.71
CA VAL A 203 -20.59 38.13 -5.67
C VAL A 203 -20.57 38.84 -4.31
N GLN A 204 -21.73 39.20 -3.74
CA GLN A 204 -21.79 39.89 -2.42
C GLN A 204 -21.23 39.03 -1.28
N ILE A 205 -21.53 37.71 -1.27
CA ILE A 205 -20.96 36.79 -0.30
C ILE A 205 -19.45 36.65 -0.50
N GLY A 206 -19.03 36.45 -1.75
CA GLY A 206 -17.62 36.30 -2.07
C GLY A 206 -16.81 37.55 -1.75
N LEU A 207 -17.32 38.72 -2.06
CA LEU A 207 -16.67 40.00 -1.69
C LEU A 207 -16.43 40.09 -0.18
N LYS A 208 -17.44 39.75 0.62
CA LYS A 208 -17.28 39.77 2.07
C LYS A 208 -16.26 38.76 2.57
N LEU A 209 -16.22 37.57 1.97
CA LEU A 209 -15.25 36.53 2.34
C LEU A 209 -13.83 36.90 1.88
N VAL A 210 -13.65 37.53 0.73
CA VAL A 210 -12.36 38.12 0.29
C VAL A 210 -11.91 39.22 1.24
N ASP A 211 -12.79 40.12 1.64
CA ASP A 211 -12.49 41.17 2.62
C ASP A 211 -11.99 40.56 3.96
N ILE A 212 -12.73 39.58 4.49
CA ILE A 212 -12.33 38.89 5.73
C ILE A 212 -11.00 38.16 5.54
N PHE A 213 -10.77 37.51 4.40
CA PHE A 213 -9.52 36.82 4.10
C PHE A 213 -8.34 37.79 4.11
N ILE A 214 -8.42 38.89 3.38
CA ILE A 214 -7.35 39.89 3.31
C ILE A 214 -7.06 40.47 4.71
N VAL A 215 -8.11 40.91 5.42
CA VAL A 215 -7.94 41.58 6.72
C VAL A 215 -7.42 40.64 7.79
N SER A 216 -7.84 39.35 7.77
CA SER A 216 -7.46 38.42 8.83
C SER A 216 -6.12 37.72 8.57
N THR A 217 -5.81 37.41 7.32
CA THR A 217 -4.61 36.59 6.99
C THR A 217 -3.45 37.42 6.45
N GLY A 218 -3.71 38.62 5.87
CA GLY A 218 -2.71 39.40 5.18
C GLY A 218 -2.15 38.78 3.89
N LEU A 219 -2.74 37.65 3.40
CA LEU A 219 -2.23 36.88 2.29
C LEU A 219 -2.63 37.39 0.90
N GLY A 220 -3.29 38.51 0.80
CA GLY A 220 -3.73 39.08 -0.47
C GLY A 220 -4.03 40.57 -0.39
N ALA A 221 -4.11 41.22 -1.54
CA ALA A 221 -4.35 42.62 -1.69
C ALA A 221 -5.35 42.92 -2.80
N LEU A 222 -5.97 44.11 -2.72
CA LEU A 222 -6.81 44.66 -3.76
C LEU A 222 -6.06 45.79 -4.49
N GLU A 223 -6.04 45.69 -5.82
CA GLU A 223 -5.50 46.73 -6.66
C GLU A 223 -6.63 47.48 -7.39
N LYS A 224 -6.49 48.75 -7.51
CA LYS A 224 -7.45 49.60 -8.23
C LYS A 224 -6.85 50.02 -9.56
N THR A 225 -7.47 49.60 -10.64
CA THR A 225 -7.12 50.03 -11.99
C THR A 225 -8.22 50.95 -12.55
N VAL A 226 -7.80 52.00 -13.21
CA VAL A 226 -8.72 52.92 -13.89
C VAL A 226 -8.63 52.69 -15.38
N GLY A 227 -9.71 52.19 -15.98
CA GLY A 227 -9.80 51.92 -17.42
C GLY A 227 -9.98 53.22 -18.24
N ASP A 228 -9.84 53.13 -19.57
CA ASP A 228 -9.89 54.26 -20.51
C ASP A 228 -11.17 55.11 -20.43
N ASN A 229 -12.27 54.53 -19.95
CA ASN A 229 -13.58 55.20 -19.78
C ASN A 229 -13.81 55.73 -18.33
N LYS A 230 -12.74 55.92 -17.55
CA LYS A 230 -12.82 56.29 -16.12
C LYS A 230 -13.56 55.28 -15.24
N ASN A 231 -13.86 54.07 -15.75
CA ASN A 231 -14.44 53.01 -14.95
C ASN A 231 -13.37 52.45 -14.03
N VAL A 232 -13.71 52.33 -12.75
CA VAL A 232 -12.83 51.75 -11.74
C VAL A 232 -13.05 50.23 -11.71
N HIS A 233 -11.98 49.50 -11.96
CA HIS A 233 -11.96 48.04 -11.82
C HIS A 233 -11.10 47.67 -10.62
N TYR A 234 -11.61 46.77 -9.80
CA TYR A 234 -10.85 46.19 -8.71
C TYR A 234 -10.38 44.80 -9.11
N THR A 235 -9.10 44.54 -8.93
CA THR A 235 -8.46 43.24 -9.08
C THR A 235 -8.00 42.75 -7.74
N PHE A 236 -7.98 41.46 -7.61
CA PHE A 236 -7.43 40.77 -6.45
C PHE A 236 -6.14 40.08 -6.87
N CYS A 237 -5.12 40.13 -6.03
CA CYS A 237 -3.88 39.35 -6.14
C CYS A 237 -3.53 38.76 -4.77
N LEU A 238 -2.99 37.55 -4.80
CA LEU A 238 -2.28 37.02 -3.64
C LEU A 238 -1.02 37.87 -3.43
N ASP A 239 -0.62 38.02 -2.17
CA ASP A 239 0.62 38.72 -1.84
C ASP A 239 1.81 38.06 -2.58
N THR A 240 2.78 38.89 -3.00
CA THR A 240 3.94 38.46 -3.75
C THR A 240 4.76 37.43 -2.95
N ASP A 241 4.84 37.63 -1.63
CA ASP A 241 5.54 36.69 -0.75
C ASP A 241 4.83 35.32 -0.70
N VAL A 242 3.50 35.29 -0.76
CA VAL A 242 2.71 34.05 -0.86
C VAL A 242 2.96 33.32 -2.16
N LEU A 243 2.96 34.03 -3.28
CA LEU A 243 3.25 33.44 -4.59
C LEU A 243 4.67 32.89 -4.66
N THR A 244 5.63 33.66 -4.16
CA THR A 244 7.04 33.27 -4.04
C THR A 244 7.19 32.05 -3.14
N TYR A 245 6.53 32.02 -2.00
CA TYR A 245 6.51 30.86 -1.08
C TYR A 245 5.98 29.59 -1.78
N LEU A 246 4.81 29.67 -2.44
CA LEU A 246 4.23 28.52 -3.13
C LEU A 246 5.14 27.99 -4.26
N GLU A 247 5.76 28.88 -5.01
CA GLU A 247 6.68 28.50 -6.08
C GLU A 247 7.99 27.93 -5.52
N HIS A 248 8.54 28.55 -4.49
CA HIS A 248 9.75 28.11 -3.82
C HIS A 248 9.56 26.71 -3.20
N GLU A 249 8.51 26.50 -2.40
CA GLU A 249 8.22 25.23 -1.74
C GLU A 249 7.94 24.09 -2.74
N ASP A 250 7.21 24.38 -3.81
CA ASP A 250 6.97 23.40 -4.86
C ASP A 250 8.27 23.08 -5.61
N THR A 251 9.13 24.05 -5.86
CA THR A 251 10.45 23.87 -6.50
C THR A 251 11.41 23.12 -5.57
N GLU A 252 11.45 23.48 -4.27
CA GLU A 252 12.20 22.72 -3.28
C GLU A 252 11.71 21.28 -3.18
N THR A 253 10.40 21.06 -3.13
CA THR A 253 9.82 19.71 -3.16
C THR A 253 10.23 18.95 -4.42
N ALA A 254 10.17 19.57 -5.59
CA ALA A 254 10.63 18.98 -6.84
C ALA A 254 12.12 18.61 -6.79
N SER A 255 12.96 19.46 -6.18
CA SER A 255 14.41 19.25 -6.04
C SER A 255 14.78 18.08 -5.10
N LEU A 256 13.83 17.66 -4.24
CA LEU A 256 13.97 16.49 -3.37
C LEU A 256 13.58 15.18 -4.06
N MET A 257 12.93 15.26 -5.23
CA MET A 257 12.46 14.08 -5.94
C MET A 257 13.60 13.39 -6.69
N PHE A 258 13.55 12.07 -6.66
CA PHE A 258 14.47 11.20 -7.38
C PHE A 258 13.71 9.98 -7.91
N GLN A 259 13.97 9.59 -9.14
CA GLN A 259 13.40 8.40 -9.74
C GLN A 259 14.32 7.21 -9.50
N ASN A 260 13.92 6.30 -8.63
CA ASN A 260 14.70 5.10 -8.36
C ASN A 260 14.73 4.19 -9.60
N ARG A 261 15.94 4.01 -10.18
CA ARG A 261 16.20 3.14 -11.32
C ARG A 261 17.22 2.07 -10.95
N PRO A 262 17.30 0.95 -11.68
CA PRO A 262 18.43 0.02 -11.58
C PRO A 262 19.77 0.75 -11.81
N MET A 263 20.82 0.32 -11.15
CA MET A 263 22.18 0.81 -11.32
C MET A 263 22.96 -0.11 -12.27
N VAL A 264 23.96 0.42 -12.96
CA VAL A 264 24.85 -0.38 -13.84
C VAL A 264 26.20 -0.70 -13.20
N ILE A 265 26.43 -0.23 -11.97
CA ILE A 265 27.51 -0.67 -11.08
C ILE A 265 26.90 -1.03 -9.72
N PRO A 266 27.59 -1.83 -8.88
CA PRO A 266 27.06 -2.17 -7.57
C PRO A 266 26.75 -0.93 -6.73
N PRO A 267 25.60 -0.91 -6.02
CA PRO A 267 25.25 0.16 -5.11
C PRO A 267 26.32 0.38 -4.03
N LYS A 268 26.46 1.63 -3.59
CA LYS A 268 27.33 1.95 -2.46
C LYS A 268 26.92 1.09 -1.25
N PRO A 269 27.85 0.34 -0.64
CA PRO A 269 27.52 -0.50 0.51
C PRO A 269 27.02 0.34 1.70
N TRP A 270 26.00 -0.14 2.36
CA TRP A 270 25.53 0.41 3.62
C TRP A 270 26.57 0.12 4.72
N SER A 271 27.12 1.14 5.32
CA SER A 271 28.00 1.08 6.49
C SER A 271 27.37 1.70 7.73
N ASN A 272 26.36 2.53 7.51
CA ASN A 272 25.52 3.15 8.53
C ASN A 272 24.12 3.41 7.95
N PRO A 273 23.13 3.81 8.75
CA PRO A 273 21.74 3.97 8.29
C PRO A 273 21.50 5.07 7.25
N PHE A 274 22.47 5.96 7.03
CA PHE A 274 22.31 7.19 6.24
C PHE A 274 23.23 7.25 5.01
N ASP A 275 24.16 6.31 4.86
CA ASP A 275 25.12 6.28 3.76
C ASP A 275 25.15 4.89 3.10
N GLY A 276 24.67 4.83 1.86
CA GLY A 276 24.58 3.63 1.01
C GLY A 276 23.60 3.79 -0.14
N GLY A 277 23.49 2.80 -0.98
CA GLY A 277 22.60 2.79 -2.15
C GLY A 277 23.13 3.60 -3.34
N TYR A 278 22.40 4.62 -3.82
CA TYR A 278 22.82 5.43 -4.95
C TYR A 278 24.02 6.32 -4.65
N LEU A 279 24.77 6.68 -5.70
CA LEU A 279 25.96 7.54 -5.56
C LEU A 279 25.62 9.03 -5.43
N ILE A 280 24.48 9.46 -5.99
CA ILE A 280 24.09 10.88 -6.04
C ILE A 280 23.84 11.46 -4.64
N ASN A 281 24.35 12.68 -4.43
CA ASN A 281 24.09 13.43 -3.20
C ASN A 281 22.71 14.11 -3.29
N LEU A 282 21.73 13.53 -2.64
CA LEU A 282 20.38 14.07 -2.57
C LEU A 282 20.23 14.97 -1.35
N LYS A 283 19.55 16.11 -1.47
CA LYS A 283 19.20 16.97 -0.33
C LYS A 283 18.51 16.21 0.83
N LYS A 284 17.73 15.19 0.48
CA LYS A 284 17.17 14.21 1.41
C LYS A 284 17.71 12.83 1.04
N PRO A 285 18.76 12.36 1.69
CA PRO A 285 19.36 11.06 1.41
C PRO A 285 18.35 9.93 1.56
N ILE A 286 18.48 8.90 0.73
CA ILE A 286 17.78 7.65 0.93
C ILE A 286 18.38 7.00 2.18
N GLN A 287 17.53 6.52 3.06
CA GLN A 287 17.93 5.89 4.33
C GLN A 287 17.81 4.38 4.21
N LEU A 288 18.68 3.65 4.91
CA LEU A 288 18.61 2.19 5.00
C LEU A 288 17.24 1.75 5.55
N VAL A 289 16.74 2.43 6.56
CA VAL A 289 15.44 2.10 7.16
C VAL A 289 14.42 3.17 6.80
N ARG A 290 13.28 2.76 6.25
CA ARG A 290 12.13 3.64 5.99
C ARG A 290 11.50 4.08 7.31
N MET A 291 11.87 5.24 7.78
CA MET A 291 11.45 5.75 9.07
C MET A 291 10.21 6.65 8.95
N PRO A 292 9.25 6.51 9.86
CA PRO A 292 8.09 7.39 9.89
C PRO A 292 8.38 8.78 10.47
N SER A 293 9.51 8.98 11.17
CA SER A 293 9.92 10.27 11.77
C SER A 293 11.41 10.29 12.08
N ASN A 294 11.97 11.50 12.20
CA ASN A 294 13.38 11.69 12.57
C ASN A 294 13.72 11.19 13.99
N GLU A 295 12.75 11.09 14.90
CA GLU A 295 12.95 10.54 16.24
C GLU A 295 13.40 9.07 16.25
N CYS A 296 13.05 8.32 15.18
CA CYS A 296 13.51 6.95 15.02
C CYS A 296 14.96 6.89 14.48
N ALA A 297 15.51 7.99 13.96
CA ALA A 297 16.85 8.00 13.37
C ALA A 297 17.94 7.70 14.42
N GLN A 298 17.82 8.28 15.61
CA GLN A 298 18.77 8.08 16.71
C GLN A 298 18.87 6.61 17.13
N LEU A 299 17.76 5.87 17.10
CA LEU A 299 17.74 4.44 17.43
C LEU A 299 18.69 3.63 16.56
N TYR A 300 18.74 3.92 15.26
CA TYR A 300 19.57 3.16 14.32
C TYR A 300 21.03 3.66 14.26
N ASP A 301 21.29 4.87 14.73
CA ASP A 301 22.64 5.44 14.79
C ASP A 301 23.45 4.88 15.97
N GLU A 302 22.76 4.48 17.04
CA GLU A 302 23.37 3.99 18.29
C GLU A 302 23.57 2.47 18.32
N VAL A 303 22.99 1.72 17.35
CA VAL A 303 23.01 0.25 17.35
C VAL A 303 23.90 -0.30 16.25
N ASP A 304 24.87 -1.15 16.64
CA ASP A 304 25.66 -1.91 15.67
C ASP A 304 24.85 -3.09 15.10
N MET A 305 24.77 -3.15 13.76
CA MET A 305 23.95 -4.13 13.03
C MET A 305 24.76 -4.89 11.95
N PRO A 306 25.86 -5.57 12.29
CA PRO A 306 26.78 -6.15 11.29
C PRO A 306 26.11 -7.18 10.39
N ASN A 307 25.23 -8.04 10.93
CA ASN A 307 24.48 -9.02 10.14
C ASN A 307 23.51 -8.36 9.17
N VAL A 308 22.86 -7.28 9.60
CA VAL A 308 21.94 -6.51 8.76
C VAL A 308 22.66 -5.90 7.58
N TYR A 309 23.78 -5.20 7.83
CA TYR A 309 24.60 -4.62 6.76
C TYR A 309 25.17 -5.68 5.82
N LYS A 310 25.70 -6.80 6.37
CA LYS A 310 26.21 -7.92 5.57
C LYS A 310 25.13 -8.47 4.64
N ALA A 311 23.93 -8.73 5.15
CA ALA A 311 22.83 -9.28 4.39
C ALA A 311 22.32 -8.32 3.29
N VAL A 312 22.03 -7.05 3.65
CA VAL A 312 21.51 -6.08 2.68
C VAL A 312 22.54 -5.80 1.59
N ASN A 313 23.81 -5.65 1.95
CA ASN A 313 24.89 -5.44 0.99
C ASN A 313 25.07 -6.64 0.05
N ALA A 314 24.96 -7.87 0.55
CA ALA A 314 25.01 -9.06 -0.29
C ALA A 314 23.84 -9.11 -1.30
N ILE A 315 22.64 -8.81 -0.85
CA ILE A 315 21.45 -8.80 -1.71
C ILE A 315 21.57 -7.71 -2.79
N GLN A 316 21.93 -6.47 -2.42
CA GLN A 316 22.02 -5.36 -3.39
C GLN A 316 23.23 -5.47 -4.32
N SER A 317 24.24 -6.24 -3.96
CA SER A 317 25.43 -6.52 -4.79
C SER A 317 25.21 -7.68 -5.77
N THR A 318 24.06 -8.35 -5.73
CA THR A 318 23.71 -9.37 -6.72
C THR A 318 23.63 -8.74 -8.10
N ALA A 319 24.43 -9.27 -9.02
CA ALA A 319 24.42 -8.83 -10.42
C ALA A 319 23.25 -9.48 -11.16
N TRP A 320 22.41 -8.66 -11.76
CA TRP A 320 21.27 -9.06 -12.58
C TRP A 320 21.49 -8.61 -14.04
N ARG A 321 20.74 -9.19 -14.97
CA ARG A 321 20.63 -8.71 -16.34
C ARG A 321 19.20 -8.93 -16.87
N ILE A 322 18.90 -8.27 -17.98
CA ILE A 322 17.59 -8.46 -18.65
C ILE A 322 17.58 -9.80 -19.37
N ASN A 323 16.55 -10.62 -19.12
CA ASN A 323 16.25 -11.81 -19.91
C ASN A 323 15.69 -11.37 -21.27
N ARG A 324 16.57 -11.31 -22.28
CA ARG A 324 16.22 -10.78 -23.61
C ARG A 324 15.14 -11.61 -24.30
N ARG A 325 15.18 -12.94 -24.13
CA ARG A 325 14.20 -13.84 -24.77
C ARG A 325 12.79 -13.57 -24.25
N VAL A 326 12.64 -13.42 -22.94
CA VAL A 326 11.36 -13.05 -22.33
C VAL A 326 10.94 -11.64 -22.72
N LEU A 327 11.89 -10.68 -22.75
CA LEU A 327 11.60 -9.30 -23.18
C LEU A 327 11.10 -9.23 -24.62
N ASP A 328 11.69 -9.99 -25.54
CA ASP A 328 11.28 -10.01 -26.96
C ASP A 328 9.85 -10.55 -27.09
N VAL A 329 9.51 -11.64 -26.40
CA VAL A 329 8.14 -12.17 -26.34
C VAL A 329 7.19 -11.14 -25.72
N ALA A 330 7.59 -10.49 -24.63
CA ALA A 330 6.76 -9.50 -23.95
C ALA A 330 6.46 -8.26 -24.83
N ASN A 331 7.45 -7.79 -25.58
CA ASN A 331 7.27 -6.68 -26.53
C ASN A 331 6.25 -7.05 -27.63
N GLU A 332 6.28 -8.29 -28.13
CA GLU A 332 5.33 -8.78 -29.13
C GLU A 332 3.92 -8.93 -28.53
N VAL A 333 3.80 -9.60 -27.37
CA VAL A 333 2.51 -9.77 -26.66
C VAL A 333 1.86 -8.42 -26.35
N CYS A 334 2.65 -7.39 -26.04
CA CYS A 334 2.14 -6.04 -25.77
C CYS A 334 1.39 -5.43 -26.97
N SER A 335 1.67 -5.90 -28.19
CA SER A 335 1.03 -5.48 -29.43
C SER A 335 -0.29 -6.19 -29.71
N TRP A 336 -0.58 -7.28 -29.00
CA TRP A 336 -1.78 -8.09 -29.25
C TRP A 336 -3.07 -7.31 -28.95
N ALA A 337 -4.06 -7.51 -29.81
CA ALA A 337 -5.38 -6.92 -29.63
C ALA A 337 -6.10 -7.50 -28.40
N HIS A 338 -5.91 -8.81 -28.14
CA HIS A 338 -6.45 -9.51 -26.98
C HIS A 338 -5.33 -10.26 -26.27
N ILE A 339 -5.09 -9.89 -25.02
CA ILE A 339 -4.05 -10.49 -24.18
C ILE A 339 -4.75 -11.36 -23.12
N PRO A 340 -4.37 -12.64 -22.93
CA PRO A 340 -4.89 -13.49 -21.88
C PRO A 340 -4.76 -12.84 -20.49
N GLU A 341 -5.80 -12.95 -19.66
CA GLU A 341 -5.84 -12.31 -18.34
C GLU A 341 -4.72 -12.82 -17.42
N ALA A 342 -4.36 -14.10 -17.56
CA ALA A 342 -3.31 -14.74 -16.78
C ALA A 342 -1.91 -14.08 -16.98
N LEU A 343 -1.66 -13.48 -18.14
CA LEU A 343 -0.40 -12.75 -18.41
C LEU A 343 -0.28 -11.44 -17.64
N GLU A 344 -1.34 -11.01 -16.97
CA GLU A 344 -1.39 -9.78 -16.20
C GLU A 344 -1.01 -8.49 -16.98
N MET A 345 -0.95 -8.57 -18.31
CA MET A 345 -0.68 -7.44 -19.21
C MET A 345 -1.99 -6.91 -19.79
N PRO A 346 -2.40 -5.68 -19.40
CA PRO A 346 -3.66 -5.14 -19.91
C PRO A 346 -3.57 -4.74 -21.38
N SER A 347 -4.56 -5.15 -22.16
CA SER A 347 -4.71 -4.77 -23.58
C SER A 347 -4.62 -3.25 -23.80
N ALA A 348 -4.13 -2.84 -24.99
CA ALA A 348 -4.09 -1.44 -25.41
C ALA A 348 -5.50 -0.85 -25.56
N THR A 349 -6.40 -1.63 -26.12
CA THR A 349 -7.79 -1.25 -26.37
C THR A 349 -8.66 -1.57 -25.16
N PRO A 350 -9.61 -0.69 -24.77
CA PRO A 350 -10.61 -1.03 -23.78
C PRO A 350 -11.52 -2.15 -24.31
N ALA A 351 -12.17 -2.88 -23.40
CA ALA A 351 -13.27 -3.74 -23.77
C ALA A 351 -14.41 -2.93 -24.43
N GLU A 352 -15.27 -3.58 -25.17
CA GLU A 352 -16.44 -2.90 -25.73
C GLU A 352 -17.37 -2.42 -24.61
N PRO A 353 -17.87 -1.17 -24.68
CA PRO A 353 -18.82 -0.69 -23.70
C PRO A 353 -20.13 -1.47 -23.76
N PRO A 354 -20.82 -1.69 -22.62
CA PRO A 354 -22.13 -2.34 -22.61
C PRO A 354 -23.11 -1.67 -23.56
N MET A 355 -23.64 -2.43 -24.50
CA MET A 355 -24.61 -1.92 -25.47
C MET A 355 -25.84 -1.40 -24.72
N ARG A 356 -26.35 -0.22 -25.13
CA ARG A 356 -27.55 0.35 -24.54
C ARG A 356 -28.77 -0.44 -24.99
N PRO A 357 -29.54 -1.07 -24.07
CA PRO A 357 -30.77 -1.76 -24.44
C PRO A 357 -31.81 -0.81 -25.04
N ALA A 358 -32.51 -1.23 -26.05
CA ALA A 358 -33.56 -0.43 -26.68
C ALA A 358 -34.68 -0.02 -25.70
N GLU A 359 -34.96 -0.86 -24.71
CA GLU A 359 -35.96 -0.64 -23.66
C GLU A 359 -35.49 0.35 -22.56
N ALA A 360 -34.26 0.78 -22.57
CA ALA A 360 -33.68 1.66 -21.55
C ALA A 360 -34.33 3.07 -21.52
N ASP A 361 -35.06 3.46 -22.55
CA ASP A 361 -35.77 4.75 -22.59
C ASP A 361 -37.20 4.63 -22.02
N THR A 362 -37.77 3.44 -21.95
CA THR A 362 -39.14 3.18 -21.50
C THR A 362 -39.23 2.42 -20.19
N ASN A 363 -38.15 1.72 -19.79
CA ASN A 363 -38.10 0.91 -18.56
C ASN A 363 -36.97 1.42 -17.64
N GLU A 364 -37.35 1.99 -16.49
CA GLU A 364 -36.39 2.55 -15.51
C GLU A 364 -35.47 1.49 -14.89
N GLU A 365 -35.91 0.24 -14.76
CA GLU A 365 -35.11 -0.86 -14.22
C GLU A 365 -33.99 -1.23 -15.20
N VAL A 366 -34.32 -1.43 -16.47
CA VAL A 366 -33.33 -1.68 -17.55
C VAL A 366 -32.36 -0.52 -17.70
N GLN A 367 -32.83 0.71 -17.59
CA GLN A 367 -31.98 1.90 -17.63
C GLN A 367 -31.01 1.93 -16.44
N ARG A 368 -31.48 1.61 -15.23
CA ARG A 368 -30.64 1.54 -14.01
C ARG A 368 -29.57 0.46 -14.14
N ASP A 369 -29.93 -0.72 -14.63
CA ASP A 369 -29.01 -1.83 -14.79
C ASP A 369 -27.95 -1.54 -15.86
N TRP A 370 -28.34 -0.97 -16.98
CA TRP A 370 -27.38 -0.50 -18.01
C TRP A 370 -26.43 0.59 -17.45
N ARG A 371 -26.96 1.57 -16.70
CA ARG A 371 -26.10 2.59 -16.05
C ARG A 371 -25.12 1.97 -15.05
N SER A 372 -25.56 0.96 -14.29
CA SER A 372 -24.69 0.22 -13.39
C SER A 372 -23.58 -0.50 -14.15
N ALA A 373 -23.93 -1.20 -15.24
CA ALA A 373 -22.96 -1.86 -16.10
C ALA A 373 -21.93 -0.88 -16.70
N MET A 374 -22.38 0.32 -17.12
CA MET A 374 -21.48 1.37 -17.60
C MET A 374 -20.54 1.91 -16.51
N VAL A 375 -20.99 1.99 -15.26
CA VAL A 375 -20.12 2.39 -14.14
C VAL A 375 -19.02 1.35 -13.93
N HIS A 376 -19.37 0.05 -13.94
CA HIS A 376 -18.38 -1.02 -13.83
C HIS A 376 -17.38 -1.00 -14.99
N TYR A 377 -17.88 -0.84 -16.22
CA TYR A 377 -17.05 -0.69 -17.40
C TYR A 377 -15.97 0.42 -17.24
N TYR A 378 -16.37 1.62 -16.82
CA TYR A 378 -15.42 2.71 -16.61
C TYR A 378 -14.46 2.46 -15.43
N GLN A 379 -14.90 1.77 -14.38
CA GLN A 379 -14.02 1.39 -13.28
C GLN A 379 -12.95 0.39 -13.75
N ASP A 380 -13.35 -0.60 -14.51
CA ASP A 380 -12.44 -1.62 -15.03
C ASP A 380 -11.50 -1.03 -16.09
N ASP A 381 -11.96 -0.12 -16.95
CA ASP A 381 -11.08 0.60 -17.87
C ASP A 381 -10.06 1.49 -17.16
N ASN A 382 -10.43 2.13 -16.04
CA ASN A 382 -9.48 2.88 -15.22
C ASN A 382 -8.45 1.96 -14.54
N LYS A 383 -8.84 0.79 -14.03
CA LYS A 383 -7.92 -0.22 -13.51
C LYS A 383 -6.97 -0.71 -14.61
N ARG A 384 -7.51 -1.02 -15.78
CA ARG A 384 -6.74 -1.41 -16.96
C ARG A 384 -5.69 -0.36 -17.32
N LYS A 385 -6.08 0.92 -17.43
CA LYS A 385 -5.16 2.03 -17.73
C LYS A 385 -4.05 2.16 -16.68
N SER A 386 -4.39 2.06 -15.40
CA SER A 386 -3.41 2.13 -14.31
C SER A 386 -2.42 0.96 -14.36
N LYS A 387 -2.93 -0.26 -14.55
CA LYS A 387 -2.08 -1.46 -14.67
C LYS A 387 -1.20 -1.39 -15.92
N ARG A 388 -1.75 -0.91 -17.05
CA ARG A 388 -0.97 -0.70 -18.28
C ARG A 388 0.15 0.32 -18.10
N TYR A 389 -0.11 1.40 -17.38
CA TYR A 389 0.95 2.38 -17.09
C TYR A 389 2.12 1.74 -16.32
N LEU A 390 1.83 0.89 -15.33
CA LEU A 390 2.85 0.17 -14.58
C LEU A 390 3.64 -0.81 -15.46
N VAL A 391 2.94 -1.63 -16.27
CA VAL A 391 3.56 -2.59 -17.19
C VAL A 391 4.44 -1.87 -18.21
N ASN A 392 3.96 -0.79 -18.82
CA ASN A 392 4.74 0.01 -19.76
C ASN A 392 5.99 0.63 -19.11
N GLY A 393 5.90 1.03 -17.84
CA GLY A 393 7.04 1.54 -17.08
C GLY A 393 8.12 0.48 -16.89
N VAL A 394 7.72 -0.75 -16.53
CA VAL A 394 8.64 -1.89 -16.40
C VAL A 394 9.27 -2.26 -17.74
N LEU A 395 8.47 -2.35 -18.81
CA LEU A 395 8.98 -2.63 -20.17
C LEU A 395 9.95 -1.56 -20.65
N ALA A 396 9.66 -0.28 -20.39
CA ALA A 396 10.54 0.82 -20.77
C ALA A 396 11.90 0.70 -20.05
N LEU A 397 11.88 0.37 -18.74
CA LEU A 397 13.11 0.11 -18.01
C LEU A 397 13.86 -1.11 -18.56
N ALA A 398 13.18 -2.24 -18.78
CA ALA A 398 13.82 -3.42 -19.34
C ALA A 398 14.45 -3.14 -20.72
N ASN A 399 13.77 -2.39 -21.60
CA ASN A 399 14.33 -1.98 -22.88
C ASN A 399 15.51 -1.01 -22.76
N THR A 400 15.55 -0.16 -21.71
CA THR A 400 16.67 0.74 -21.44
C THR A 400 17.94 -0.01 -21.04
N TYR A 401 17.78 -1.09 -20.25
CA TYR A 401 18.89 -1.85 -19.68
C TYR A 401 19.20 -3.16 -20.41
N LYS A 402 18.51 -3.49 -21.50
CA LYS A 402 18.65 -4.78 -22.20
C LYS A 402 20.07 -5.08 -22.70
N ASP A 403 20.86 -4.04 -22.98
CA ASP A 403 22.22 -4.18 -23.50
C ASP A 403 23.29 -4.08 -22.42
N ASP A 404 22.88 -3.77 -21.17
CA ASP A 404 23.79 -3.78 -20.03
C ASP A 404 24.05 -5.22 -19.59
N MET A 405 25.32 -5.55 -19.39
CA MET A 405 25.73 -6.91 -18.98
C MET A 405 25.34 -7.20 -17.53
N GLU A 406 25.29 -6.15 -16.71
CA GLU A 406 24.97 -6.23 -15.27
C GLU A 406 24.17 -5.01 -14.86
N ILE A 407 23.11 -5.24 -14.11
CA ILE A 407 22.33 -4.22 -13.41
C ILE A 407 22.16 -4.61 -11.96
N TYR A 408 21.95 -3.62 -11.09
CA TYR A 408 21.86 -3.81 -9.66
C TYR A 408 20.66 -3.06 -9.08
N PHE A 409 20.11 -3.56 -8.01
CA PHE A 409 18.96 -2.98 -7.34
C PHE A 409 19.33 -2.51 -5.94
N PRO A 410 19.43 -1.19 -5.69
CA PRO A 410 19.60 -0.70 -4.33
C PRO A 410 18.42 -1.12 -3.45
N HIS A 411 18.71 -1.53 -2.21
CA HIS A 411 17.73 -2.03 -1.26
C HIS A 411 17.70 -1.19 0.01
N ASN A 412 16.55 -1.14 0.64
CA ASN A 412 16.35 -0.60 1.98
C ASN A 412 15.45 -1.51 2.82
N LEU A 413 15.24 -1.14 4.08
CA LEU A 413 14.46 -1.88 5.05
C LEU A 413 13.20 -1.10 5.44
N ASP A 414 12.12 -1.81 5.77
CA ASP A 414 11.07 -1.21 6.57
C ASP A 414 11.44 -1.22 8.07
N PHE A 415 10.63 -0.59 8.89
CA PHE A 415 10.89 -0.49 10.34
C PHE A 415 10.86 -1.84 11.08
N ARG A 416 10.45 -2.92 10.44
CA ARG A 416 10.45 -4.30 10.96
C ARG A 416 11.70 -5.08 10.53
N GLY A 417 12.47 -4.53 9.59
CA GLY A 417 13.66 -5.15 9.03
C GLY A 417 13.45 -5.91 7.72
N ARG A 418 12.22 -5.94 7.17
CA ARG A 418 12.01 -6.55 5.85
C ARG A 418 12.73 -5.77 4.76
N VAL A 419 13.39 -6.50 3.86
CA VAL A 419 14.23 -5.96 2.78
C VAL A 419 13.37 -5.67 1.54
N TYR A 420 13.53 -4.49 0.95
CA TYR A 420 12.82 -4.06 -0.24
C TYR A 420 13.75 -3.42 -1.26
N PRO A 421 13.66 -3.77 -2.54
CA PRO A 421 14.31 -3.00 -3.60
C PRO A 421 13.64 -1.62 -3.73
N LEU A 422 14.44 -0.64 -4.13
CA LEU A 422 13.95 0.73 -4.34
C LEU A 422 13.30 0.92 -5.70
N THR A 423 13.63 0.06 -6.66
CA THR A 423 13.29 0.20 -8.07
C THR A 423 11.97 -0.49 -8.44
N GLN A 424 11.29 0.00 -9.47
CA GLN A 424 10.07 -0.59 -9.99
C GLN A 424 10.34 -1.92 -10.73
N LEU A 425 11.35 -1.97 -11.59
CA LEU A 425 11.89 -3.22 -12.13
C LEU A 425 12.76 -3.85 -11.03
N SER A 426 12.38 -5.01 -10.52
CA SER A 426 13.05 -5.62 -9.39
C SER A 426 12.66 -7.08 -9.20
N PRO A 427 13.48 -7.89 -8.50
CA PRO A 427 13.17 -9.30 -8.20
C PRO A 427 11.97 -9.51 -7.28
N GLN A 428 11.43 -8.45 -6.64
CA GLN A 428 10.21 -8.52 -5.81
C GLN A 428 8.95 -8.07 -6.58
N GLY A 429 9.01 -8.00 -7.90
CA GLY A 429 7.87 -7.69 -8.75
C GLY A 429 6.85 -8.84 -8.85
N ASN A 430 5.83 -8.67 -9.70
CA ASN A 430 4.94 -9.75 -10.09
C ASN A 430 5.64 -10.74 -11.05
N ASP A 431 4.99 -11.84 -11.42
CA ASP A 431 5.48 -12.87 -12.34
C ASP A 431 6.14 -12.27 -13.59
N PHE A 432 5.46 -11.35 -14.27
CA PHE A 432 6.00 -10.66 -15.44
C PHE A 432 7.31 -9.92 -15.16
N THR A 433 7.37 -9.17 -14.05
CA THR A 433 8.55 -8.36 -13.71
C THR A 433 9.74 -9.25 -13.31
N LYS A 434 9.49 -10.35 -12.59
CA LYS A 434 10.52 -11.32 -12.19
C LYS A 434 11.11 -12.03 -13.40
N ALA A 435 10.28 -12.48 -14.33
CA ALA A 435 10.74 -13.17 -15.52
C ALA A 435 11.56 -12.31 -16.50
N LEU A 436 11.42 -10.97 -16.46
CA LEU A 436 12.22 -10.04 -17.27
C LEU A 436 13.69 -9.93 -16.83
N ILE A 437 14.05 -10.46 -15.66
CA ILE A 437 15.39 -10.38 -15.10
C ILE A 437 15.89 -11.78 -14.74
N GLU A 438 17.19 -11.99 -14.90
CA GLU A 438 17.90 -13.21 -14.54
C GLU A 438 19.24 -12.83 -13.90
N PHE A 439 19.89 -13.74 -13.20
CA PHE A 439 21.23 -13.49 -12.67
C PHE A 439 22.22 -13.22 -13.79
N ALA A 440 23.01 -12.15 -13.70
CA ALA A 440 24.07 -11.89 -14.67
C ALA A 440 25.20 -12.91 -14.53
N GLU A 441 25.53 -13.28 -13.29
CA GLU A 441 26.47 -14.36 -13.00
C GLU A 441 25.69 -15.69 -12.92
N GLY A 442 25.89 -16.51 -13.93
CA GLY A 442 25.32 -17.85 -13.94
C GLY A 442 26.16 -18.84 -13.14
N VAL A 443 25.55 -19.96 -12.75
CA VAL A 443 26.21 -21.05 -12.04
C VAL A 443 25.99 -22.37 -12.80
N PRO A 444 27.06 -23.18 -13.01
CA PRO A 444 26.90 -24.52 -13.60
C PRO A 444 25.91 -25.37 -12.78
N LEU A 445 25.05 -26.13 -13.44
CA LEU A 445 24.05 -26.96 -12.76
C LEU A 445 24.67 -28.03 -11.89
N GLY A 446 25.84 -28.56 -12.28
CA GLY A 446 26.49 -29.66 -11.53
C GLY A 446 25.65 -30.93 -11.50
N GLU A 447 25.75 -31.70 -10.43
CA GLU A 447 25.06 -32.99 -10.31
C GLU A 447 23.57 -32.86 -10.06
N ASN A 448 23.13 -31.91 -9.20
CA ASN A 448 21.75 -31.80 -8.72
C ASN A 448 21.00 -30.54 -9.22
N GLY A 449 21.71 -29.58 -9.81
CA GLY A 449 21.07 -28.32 -10.23
C GLY A 449 19.94 -28.47 -11.25
N HIS A 450 20.02 -29.48 -12.12
CA HIS A 450 18.93 -29.79 -13.06
C HIS A 450 17.65 -30.27 -12.36
N THR A 451 17.76 -30.92 -11.22
CA THR A 451 16.62 -31.32 -10.37
C THR A 451 15.94 -30.08 -9.77
N TRP A 452 16.74 -29.14 -9.26
CA TRP A 452 16.21 -27.87 -8.74
C TRP A 452 15.60 -26.98 -9.84
N LEU A 453 16.20 -27.00 -11.02
CA LEU A 453 15.61 -26.31 -12.17
C LEU A 453 14.25 -26.92 -12.56
N ALA A 454 14.15 -28.27 -12.61
CA ALA A 454 12.87 -28.96 -12.86
C ALA A 454 11.84 -28.66 -11.75
N PHE A 455 12.28 -28.67 -10.50
CA PHE A 455 11.44 -28.29 -9.37
C PHE A 455 10.82 -26.89 -9.54
N GLN A 456 11.64 -25.88 -9.90
CA GLN A 456 11.15 -24.51 -10.15
C GLN A 456 10.17 -24.46 -11.31
N GLY A 457 10.44 -25.16 -12.41
CA GLY A 457 9.54 -25.22 -13.55
C GLY A 457 8.17 -25.82 -13.23
N ALA A 458 8.15 -26.90 -12.43
CA ALA A 458 6.91 -27.49 -11.96
C ALA A 458 6.12 -26.57 -11.03
N ASN A 459 6.81 -25.83 -10.15
CA ASN A 459 6.17 -24.82 -9.30
C ASN A 459 5.54 -23.70 -10.13
N CYS A 460 6.24 -23.17 -11.12
CA CYS A 460 5.70 -22.13 -12.02
C CYS A 460 4.50 -22.64 -12.85
N TYR A 461 4.47 -23.93 -13.17
CA TYR A 461 3.32 -24.55 -13.82
C TYR A 461 2.08 -24.65 -12.92
N GLY A 462 2.27 -24.69 -11.58
CA GLY A 462 1.18 -24.80 -10.59
C GLY A 462 1.13 -26.17 -9.88
N LEU A 463 2.23 -26.89 -9.83
CA LEU A 463 2.34 -28.19 -9.14
C LEU A 463 2.97 -28.08 -7.75
N ASP A 464 3.04 -26.89 -7.18
CA ASP A 464 3.67 -26.56 -5.90
C ASP A 464 3.09 -27.32 -4.67
N LYS A 465 1.99 -28.03 -4.82
CA LYS A 465 1.35 -28.87 -3.78
C LYS A 465 1.56 -30.38 -4.01
N LYS A 466 2.32 -30.76 -5.03
CA LYS A 466 2.67 -32.15 -5.29
C LYS A 466 3.97 -32.51 -4.57
N PRO A 467 4.19 -33.82 -4.25
CA PRO A 467 5.50 -34.29 -3.77
C PRO A 467 6.64 -33.93 -4.74
N PHE A 468 7.85 -33.75 -4.21
CA PHE A 468 9.03 -33.37 -5.00
C PHE A 468 9.25 -34.25 -6.21
N GLU A 469 9.20 -35.58 -5.99
CA GLU A 469 9.40 -36.57 -7.04
C GLU A 469 8.37 -36.43 -8.18
N GLU A 470 7.10 -36.16 -7.82
CA GLU A 470 6.06 -35.96 -8.81
C GLU A 470 6.28 -34.70 -9.63
N ARG A 471 6.74 -33.60 -8.98
CA ARG A 471 7.06 -32.32 -9.68
C ARG A 471 8.16 -32.53 -10.70
N ILE A 472 9.24 -33.19 -10.30
CA ILE A 472 10.39 -33.49 -11.16
C ILE A 472 9.98 -34.41 -12.30
N ALA A 473 9.32 -35.54 -11.99
CA ALA A 473 8.85 -36.51 -12.98
C ALA A 473 7.90 -35.86 -14.02
N TRP A 474 7.08 -34.94 -13.59
CA TRP A 474 6.19 -34.20 -14.49
C TRP A 474 6.98 -33.40 -15.55
N VAL A 475 8.05 -32.70 -15.18
CA VAL A 475 8.87 -31.92 -16.11
C VAL A 475 9.50 -32.83 -17.16
N TYR A 476 10.10 -33.94 -16.73
CA TYR A 476 10.68 -34.92 -17.67
C TYR A 476 9.64 -35.52 -18.59
N SER A 477 8.44 -35.83 -18.10
CA SER A 477 7.36 -36.40 -18.88
C SER A 477 6.73 -35.40 -19.88
N ASN A 478 6.87 -34.09 -19.62
CA ASN A 478 6.33 -33.02 -20.46
C ASN A 478 7.42 -32.26 -21.24
N THR A 479 8.62 -32.83 -21.33
CA THR A 479 9.77 -32.20 -22.01
C THR A 479 9.45 -31.78 -23.45
N GLU A 480 8.72 -32.59 -24.21
CA GLU A 480 8.32 -32.21 -25.60
C GLU A 480 7.46 -30.96 -25.65
N MET A 481 6.52 -30.81 -24.71
CA MET A 481 5.71 -29.60 -24.57
C MET A 481 6.59 -28.38 -24.25
N ILE A 482 7.49 -28.53 -23.28
CA ILE A 482 8.40 -27.46 -22.84
C ILE A 482 9.30 -27.01 -24.00
N LEU A 483 9.86 -27.96 -24.76
CA LEU A 483 10.67 -27.68 -25.93
C LEU A 483 9.88 -27.00 -27.06
N SER A 484 8.62 -27.38 -27.27
CA SER A 484 7.73 -26.74 -28.23
C SER A 484 7.51 -25.25 -27.88
N ILE A 485 7.20 -24.97 -26.61
CA ILE A 485 7.04 -23.61 -26.08
C ILE A 485 8.35 -22.82 -26.24
N ALA A 486 9.48 -23.39 -25.85
CA ALA A 486 10.78 -22.72 -25.95
C ALA A 486 11.17 -22.37 -27.39
N ARG A 487 10.76 -23.20 -28.37
CA ARG A 487 11.05 -22.99 -29.78
C ARG A 487 10.23 -21.86 -30.40
N ASP A 488 8.93 -21.81 -30.09
CA ASP A 488 8.03 -20.79 -30.64
C ASP A 488 6.91 -20.44 -29.64
N PRO A 489 7.23 -19.58 -28.64
CA PRO A 489 6.29 -19.21 -27.57
C PRO A 489 5.11 -18.35 -28.04
N LEU A 490 5.16 -17.82 -29.25
CA LEU A 490 4.07 -17.02 -29.83
C LEU A 490 3.04 -17.88 -30.58
N GLN A 491 3.40 -19.10 -30.96
CA GLN A 491 2.50 -20.10 -31.57
C GLN A 491 2.00 -21.12 -30.53
N ASP A 492 2.87 -21.56 -29.62
CA ASP A 492 2.50 -22.47 -28.56
C ASP A 492 2.19 -21.73 -27.28
N LEU A 493 0.91 -21.41 -27.09
CA LEU A 493 0.43 -20.55 -25.99
C LEU A 493 0.13 -21.31 -24.69
N ARG A 494 0.43 -22.62 -24.60
CA ARG A 494 0.13 -23.41 -23.38
C ARG A 494 0.79 -22.85 -22.13
N TRP A 495 1.90 -22.15 -22.25
CA TRP A 495 2.54 -21.44 -21.13
C TRP A 495 1.67 -20.33 -20.52
N THR A 496 0.74 -19.75 -21.28
CA THR A 496 -0.13 -18.67 -20.79
C THR A 496 -1.23 -19.15 -19.84
N GLU A 497 -1.41 -20.47 -19.68
CA GLU A 497 -2.45 -21.07 -18.84
C GLU A 497 -1.90 -21.59 -17.50
N THR A 498 -0.61 -21.35 -17.21
CA THR A 498 0.06 -21.78 -15.99
C THR A 498 -0.15 -20.79 -14.84
N ASP A 499 0.23 -21.18 -13.62
CA ASP A 499 0.07 -20.29 -12.43
C ASP A 499 1.00 -19.08 -12.47
N SER A 500 2.23 -19.25 -13.01
CA SER A 500 3.21 -18.16 -13.22
C SER A 500 3.70 -18.20 -14.67
N PRO A 501 2.91 -17.66 -15.63
CA PRO A 501 3.17 -17.83 -17.05
C PRO A 501 4.54 -17.35 -17.52
N TRP A 502 4.95 -16.17 -17.09
CA TRP A 502 6.21 -15.57 -17.55
C TRP A 502 7.44 -16.25 -16.96
N GLU A 503 7.41 -16.61 -15.67
CA GLU A 503 8.49 -17.37 -15.04
C GLU A 503 8.54 -18.80 -15.63
N PHE A 504 7.38 -19.41 -15.97
CA PHE A 504 7.35 -20.68 -16.67
C PHE A 504 7.93 -20.60 -18.08
N LEU A 505 7.67 -19.52 -18.80
CA LEU A 505 8.30 -19.28 -20.11
C LEU A 505 9.82 -19.16 -19.99
N ALA A 506 10.31 -18.41 -19.01
CA ALA A 506 11.74 -18.31 -18.72
C ALA A 506 12.36 -19.68 -18.43
N PHE A 507 11.67 -20.50 -17.63
CA PHE A 507 12.05 -21.88 -17.35
C PHE A 507 12.10 -22.73 -18.64
N CYS A 508 11.12 -22.62 -19.55
CA CYS A 508 11.11 -23.39 -20.78
C CYS A 508 12.36 -23.13 -21.62
N PHE A 509 12.82 -21.87 -21.68
CA PHE A 509 14.07 -21.52 -22.37
C PHE A 509 15.30 -22.12 -21.70
N GLU A 510 15.40 -22.05 -20.38
CA GLU A 510 16.52 -22.64 -19.61
C GLU A 510 16.55 -24.16 -19.71
N TRP A 511 15.38 -24.79 -19.65
CA TRP A 511 15.28 -26.25 -19.77
C TRP A 511 15.72 -26.76 -21.13
N ALA A 512 15.34 -26.05 -22.21
CA ALA A 512 15.79 -26.36 -23.56
C ALA A 512 17.33 -26.25 -23.69
N ASP A 513 17.91 -25.18 -23.16
CA ASP A 513 19.38 -24.98 -23.18
C ASP A 513 20.12 -26.04 -22.33
N TYR A 514 19.54 -26.46 -21.20
CA TYR A 514 20.08 -27.56 -20.38
C TYR A 514 20.09 -28.89 -21.15
N LEU A 515 19.02 -29.23 -21.83
CA LEU A 515 18.95 -30.48 -22.60
C LEU A 515 19.95 -30.52 -23.74
N ASP A 516 20.29 -29.38 -24.34
CA ASP A 516 21.30 -29.27 -25.38
C ASP A 516 22.73 -29.37 -24.83
N LYS A 517 23.02 -28.80 -23.64
CA LYS A 517 24.38 -28.65 -23.09
C LYS A 517 24.70 -29.57 -21.93
N GLY A 518 23.67 -30.25 -21.36
CA GLY A 518 23.83 -31.16 -20.21
C GLY A 518 24.21 -30.44 -18.89
N ASN A 519 24.73 -31.18 -17.93
CA ASN A 519 25.04 -30.70 -16.57
C ASN A 519 26.11 -29.60 -16.49
N SER A 520 26.86 -29.38 -17.56
CA SER A 520 27.81 -28.26 -17.68
C SER A 520 27.15 -26.94 -18.04
N TYR A 521 25.84 -26.97 -18.31
CA TYR A 521 25.08 -25.75 -18.60
C TYR A 521 25.14 -24.77 -17.41
N VAL A 522 25.39 -23.52 -17.71
CA VAL A 522 25.44 -22.42 -16.74
C VAL A 522 24.07 -21.76 -16.70
N SER A 523 23.31 -22.04 -15.66
CA SER A 523 21.97 -21.51 -15.48
C SER A 523 22.01 -20.10 -14.85
N HIS A 524 21.15 -19.24 -15.33
CA HIS A 524 20.95 -17.86 -14.83
C HIS A 524 19.60 -17.67 -14.12
N LEU A 525 18.73 -18.66 -14.15
CA LEU A 525 17.40 -18.56 -13.58
C LEU A 525 17.45 -18.69 -12.06
N PRO A 526 16.77 -17.79 -11.30
CA PRO A 526 16.55 -18.02 -9.88
C PRO A 526 15.64 -19.22 -9.63
N ILE A 527 16.02 -20.06 -8.69
CA ILE A 527 15.11 -21.03 -8.06
C ILE A 527 14.73 -20.51 -6.69
N ALA A 528 13.50 -20.74 -6.26
CA ALA A 528 12.97 -20.20 -5.01
C ALA A 528 12.43 -21.29 -4.08
N PHE A 529 12.68 -21.13 -2.78
CA PHE A 529 12.15 -21.96 -1.71
C PHE A 529 11.23 -21.11 -0.84
N ASP A 530 9.92 -21.33 -0.94
CA ASP A 530 8.91 -20.54 -0.24
C ASP A 530 8.51 -21.19 1.08
N GLY A 531 8.32 -20.37 2.13
CA GLY A 531 7.73 -20.83 3.37
C GLY A 531 6.27 -21.26 3.19
N SER A 532 5.85 -22.39 3.77
CA SER A 532 4.46 -22.89 3.64
C SER A 532 3.40 -21.92 4.19
N CYS A 533 3.70 -21.23 5.27
CA CYS A 533 2.96 -20.10 5.86
C CYS A 533 3.85 -19.49 6.94
N SER A 534 4.74 -18.59 6.55
CA SER A 534 5.83 -18.03 7.36
C SER A 534 5.37 -17.58 8.75
N GLY A 535 4.27 -16.83 8.85
CA GLY A 535 3.77 -16.35 10.14
C GLY A 535 3.42 -17.48 11.12
N LEU A 536 2.80 -18.54 10.66
CA LEU A 536 2.47 -19.70 11.49
C LEU A 536 3.69 -20.58 11.78
N GLN A 537 4.61 -20.72 10.81
CA GLN A 537 5.88 -21.40 11.01
C GLN A 537 6.67 -20.77 12.16
N HIS A 538 6.83 -19.45 12.14
CA HIS A 538 7.53 -18.72 13.19
C HIS A 538 6.84 -18.84 14.56
N PHE A 539 5.51 -18.69 14.65
CA PHE A 539 4.80 -18.87 15.92
C PHE A 539 4.89 -20.33 16.44
N SER A 540 4.78 -21.32 15.54
CA SER A 540 4.90 -22.72 15.94
C SER A 540 6.31 -23.04 16.45
N ALA A 541 7.35 -22.47 15.83
CA ALA A 541 8.73 -22.64 16.30
C ALA A 541 8.97 -21.95 17.66
N MET A 542 8.47 -20.72 17.86
CA MET A 542 8.63 -19.97 19.11
C MET A 542 8.04 -20.73 20.31
N LEU A 543 6.85 -21.30 20.13
CA LEU A 543 6.11 -22.01 21.19
C LEU A 543 6.21 -23.52 21.14
N ARG A 544 7.02 -24.08 20.24
CA ARG A 544 7.18 -25.54 20.10
C ARG A 544 5.86 -26.27 19.87
N ASP A 545 5.00 -25.70 19.00
CA ASP A 545 3.68 -26.22 18.66
C ASP A 545 3.79 -27.40 17.68
N GLU A 546 3.51 -28.62 18.12
CA GLU A 546 3.54 -29.83 17.28
C GLU A 546 2.41 -29.79 16.24
N VAL A 547 1.19 -29.44 16.64
CA VAL A 547 0.00 -29.44 15.76
C VAL A 547 0.13 -28.34 14.69
N GLY A 548 0.47 -27.13 15.12
CA GLY A 548 0.73 -26.03 14.21
C GLY A 548 1.93 -26.29 13.30
N GLY A 549 3.00 -26.87 13.85
CA GLY A 549 4.22 -27.24 13.11
C GLY A 549 3.98 -28.28 12.02
N GLU A 550 3.21 -29.32 12.28
CA GLU A 550 2.79 -30.31 11.29
C GLU A 550 1.97 -29.63 10.18
N ALA A 551 0.96 -28.85 10.52
CA ALA A 551 0.08 -28.18 9.57
C ALA A 551 0.81 -27.21 8.61
N VAL A 552 2.01 -26.71 8.98
CA VAL A 552 2.85 -25.82 8.17
C VAL A 552 4.18 -26.46 7.74
N ASN A 553 4.25 -27.76 7.70
CA ASN A 553 5.37 -28.56 7.20
C ASN A 553 6.69 -28.39 7.96
N LEU A 554 6.70 -28.04 9.24
CA LEU A 554 7.92 -28.04 10.05
C LEU A 554 8.39 -29.42 10.48
N MET A 555 7.55 -30.44 10.31
CA MET A 555 7.87 -31.83 10.62
C MET A 555 8.05 -32.63 9.32
N PRO A 556 8.91 -33.67 9.31
CA PRO A 556 9.05 -34.56 8.16
C PRO A 556 7.73 -35.29 7.87
N ASP A 557 7.30 -35.28 6.61
CA ASP A 557 6.18 -36.07 6.11
C ASP A 557 6.44 -36.38 4.64
N ASP A 558 5.83 -37.47 4.13
CA ASP A 558 5.89 -37.84 2.72
C ASP A 558 4.94 -36.97 1.86
N HIS A 559 4.04 -36.24 2.50
CA HIS A 559 3.02 -35.42 1.86
C HIS A 559 3.14 -33.94 2.25
N VAL A 560 2.80 -33.07 1.30
CA VAL A 560 2.71 -31.63 1.57
C VAL A 560 1.44 -31.35 2.36
N HIS A 561 1.56 -30.83 3.56
CA HIS A 561 0.42 -30.30 4.31
C HIS A 561 0.02 -28.94 3.76
N ASP A 562 -1.24 -28.79 3.42
CA ASP A 562 -1.85 -27.50 3.02
C ASP A 562 -2.77 -27.01 4.14
N ILE A 563 -2.25 -26.15 5.00
CA ILE A 563 -3.02 -25.59 6.11
C ILE A 563 -4.32 -24.90 5.64
N TYR A 564 -4.33 -24.34 4.45
CA TYR A 564 -5.52 -23.71 3.89
C TYR A 564 -6.60 -24.72 3.54
N GLY A 565 -6.18 -25.87 3.00
CA GLY A 565 -7.03 -27.04 2.73
C GLY A 565 -7.53 -27.68 4.02
N ILE A 566 -6.67 -27.83 5.03
CA ILE A 566 -7.05 -28.33 6.37
C ILE A 566 -8.14 -27.46 6.98
N VAL A 567 -7.98 -26.15 6.96
CA VAL A 567 -8.99 -25.19 7.46
C VAL A 567 -10.28 -25.29 6.64
N ALA A 568 -10.20 -25.41 5.30
CA ALA A 568 -11.36 -25.56 4.44
C ALA A 568 -12.17 -26.85 4.74
N SER A 569 -11.47 -27.96 5.01
CA SER A 569 -12.08 -29.22 5.40
C SER A 569 -12.82 -29.08 6.73
N LYS A 570 -12.18 -28.45 7.72
CA LYS A 570 -12.77 -28.21 9.05
C LYS A 570 -13.99 -27.28 8.98
N VAL A 571 -13.91 -26.24 8.16
CA VAL A 571 -15.06 -25.35 7.88
C VAL A 571 -16.19 -26.14 7.23
N THR A 572 -15.89 -27.07 6.31
CA THR A 572 -16.90 -27.93 5.66
C THR A 572 -17.58 -28.87 6.65
N GLU A 573 -16.86 -29.38 7.63
CA GLU A 573 -17.46 -30.17 8.74
C GLU A 573 -18.42 -29.33 9.59
N LEU A 574 -18.03 -28.08 9.92
CA LEU A 574 -18.89 -27.16 10.67
C LEU A 574 -20.14 -26.77 9.86
N LEU A 575 -20.00 -26.57 8.55
CA LEU A 575 -21.14 -26.32 7.66
C LEU A 575 -22.11 -27.49 7.63
N LYS A 576 -21.62 -28.75 7.56
CA LYS A 576 -22.48 -29.96 7.61
C LYS A 576 -23.23 -30.04 8.92
N LYS A 577 -22.55 -29.76 10.04
CA LYS A 577 -23.19 -29.70 11.37
C LYS A 577 -24.29 -28.65 11.42
N ASP A 578 -24.07 -27.47 10.86
CA ASP A 578 -25.07 -26.40 10.83
C ASP A 578 -26.19 -26.69 9.82
N TYR A 579 -25.93 -27.44 8.76
CA TYR A 579 -26.93 -27.92 7.83
C TYR A 579 -27.91 -28.87 8.54
N ASP A 580 -27.40 -29.80 9.35
CA ASP A 580 -28.21 -30.81 10.05
C ASP A 580 -28.90 -30.18 11.27
N ASN A 581 -28.19 -29.43 12.09
CA ASN A 581 -28.60 -28.97 13.42
C ASN A 581 -28.72 -27.45 13.59
N GLY A 582 -28.58 -26.71 12.52
CA GLY A 582 -28.57 -25.24 12.56
C GLY A 582 -29.96 -24.63 12.78
N THR A 583 -29.94 -23.31 12.98
CA THR A 583 -31.16 -22.52 13.19
C THR A 583 -31.89 -22.25 11.86
N ASP A 584 -33.21 -22.19 11.91
CA ASP A 584 -34.04 -21.82 10.77
C ASP A 584 -34.13 -20.30 10.56
N ASP A 585 -34.58 -19.89 9.40
CA ASP A 585 -34.82 -18.49 9.06
C ASP A 585 -35.97 -17.93 9.91
N ILE A 586 -35.78 -16.70 10.41
CA ILE A 586 -36.79 -16.00 11.23
C ILE A 586 -37.07 -14.61 10.71
N MET A 587 -38.30 -14.16 10.86
CA MET A 587 -38.63 -12.74 10.65
C MET A 587 -38.15 -11.93 11.84
N ALA A 588 -37.34 -10.91 11.57
CA ALA A 588 -36.82 -9.99 12.58
C ALA A 588 -37.14 -8.55 12.18
N LYS A 589 -37.12 -7.63 13.15
CA LYS A 589 -37.34 -6.20 12.91
C LYS A 589 -36.03 -5.44 12.89
N THR A 590 -35.93 -4.47 12.00
CA THR A 590 -34.84 -3.47 12.05
C THR A 590 -35.00 -2.54 13.23
N GLU A 591 -34.01 -1.74 13.54
CA GLU A 591 -34.11 -0.66 14.55
C GLU A 591 -35.24 0.35 14.22
N ASP A 592 -35.57 0.49 12.93
CA ASP A 592 -36.62 1.36 12.43
C ASP A 592 -38.01 0.69 12.40
N GLY A 593 -38.09 -0.60 12.82
CA GLY A 593 -39.34 -1.35 12.93
C GLY A 593 -39.77 -2.13 11.68
N ASP A 594 -38.99 -2.09 10.59
CA ASP A 594 -39.26 -2.83 9.35
C ASP A 594 -38.98 -4.32 9.53
N ASP A 595 -39.89 -5.16 9.00
CA ASP A 595 -39.69 -6.60 9.01
C ASP A 595 -38.68 -7.03 7.94
N TYR A 596 -37.72 -7.86 8.33
CA TYR A 596 -36.78 -8.48 7.40
C TYR A 596 -36.54 -9.96 7.74
N LEU A 597 -36.27 -10.76 6.72
CA LEU A 597 -35.90 -12.16 6.89
C LEU A 597 -34.46 -12.24 7.36
N LYS A 598 -34.21 -12.63 8.60
CA LYS A 598 -32.89 -12.97 9.16
C LYS A 598 -32.66 -14.46 8.87
N LYS A 599 -31.66 -14.74 8.06
CA LYS A 599 -31.28 -16.12 7.75
C LYS A 599 -30.75 -16.85 8.94
N GLY A 600 -31.20 -18.07 9.13
CA GLY A 600 -30.64 -19.01 10.08
C GLY A 600 -29.34 -19.64 9.57
N THR A 601 -28.61 -20.31 10.45
CA THR A 601 -27.35 -20.96 10.08
C THR A 601 -27.55 -22.11 9.10
N ARG A 602 -28.69 -22.81 9.13
CA ARG A 602 -29.05 -23.88 8.19
C ARG A 602 -29.13 -23.38 6.74
N SER A 603 -29.83 -22.26 6.53
CA SER A 603 -29.95 -21.66 5.18
C SER A 603 -28.61 -21.18 4.65
N MET A 604 -27.80 -20.55 5.51
CA MET A 604 -26.46 -20.08 5.12
C MET A 604 -25.51 -21.25 4.84
N ALA A 605 -25.55 -22.30 5.66
CA ALA A 605 -24.77 -23.52 5.43
C ALA A 605 -25.16 -24.17 4.09
N THR A 606 -26.43 -24.22 3.75
CA THR A 606 -26.91 -24.74 2.47
C THR A 606 -26.35 -23.98 1.27
N GLU A 607 -26.33 -22.63 1.33
CA GLU A 607 -25.74 -21.80 0.27
C GLU A 607 -24.24 -22.08 0.10
N TRP A 608 -23.50 -22.16 1.21
CA TRP A 608 -22.07 -22.41 1.18
C TRP A 608 -21.71 -23.84 0.77
N LEU A 609 -22.46 -24.85 1.20
CA LEU A 609 -22.27 -26.25 0.74
C LEU A 609 -22.54 -26.39 -0.76
N LYS A 610 -23.52 -25.63 -1.29
CA LYS A 610 -23.77 -25.58 -2.74
C LYS A 610 -22.65 -24.87 -3.51
N HIS A 611 -22.08 -23.80 -2.95
CA HIS A 611 -20.96 -23.09 -3.56
C HIS A 611 -19.67 -23.92 -3.51
N GLY A 612 -19.47 -24.66 -2.43
CA GLY A 612 -18.24 -25.39 -2.14
C GLY A 612 -17.21 -24.52 -1.44
N VAL A 613 -16.63 -25.05 -0.36
CA VAL A 613 -15.53 -24.39 0.37
C VAL A 613 -14.21 -25.03 -0.04
N THR A 614 -13.45 -24.27 -0.81
CA THR A 614 -12.12 -24.72 -1.28
C THR A 614 -11.03 -23.95 -0.53
N ARG A 615 -9.77 -24.40 -0.68
CA ARG A 615 -8.56 -23.71 -0.25
C ARG A 615 -8.60 -22.20 -0.54
N LYS A 616 -9.14 -21.79 -1.71
CA LYS A 616 -9.20 -20.40 -2.13
C LYS A 616 -10.05 -19.52 -1.20
N VAL A 617 -11.11 -20.09 -0.62
CA VAL A 617 -12.01 -19.39 0.31
C VAL A 617 -11.33 -19.08 1.64
N THR A 618 -10.48 -19.98 2.13
CA THR A 618 -9.86 -19.89 3.46
C THR A 618 -8.47 -19.29 3.46
N LYS A 619 -7.77 -19.26 2.31
CA LYS A 619 -6.35 -18.87 2.18
C LYS A 619 -6.06 -17.50 2.78
N ARG A 620 -6.74 -16.46 2.29
CA ARG A 620 -6.46 -15.08 2.72
C ARG A 620 -6.74 -14.85 4.21
N SER A 621 -7.84 -15.42 4.72
CA SER A 621 -8.19 -15.30 6.13
C SER A 621 -7.20 -16.03 7.03
N THR A 622 -6.75 -17.23 6.64
CA THR A 622 -5.72 -17.99 7.38
C THR A 622 -4.39 -17.25 7.41
N MET A 623 -3.90 -16.76 6.26
CA MET A 623 -2.66 -15.97 6.19
C MET A 623 -2.72 -14.72 7.06
N THR A 624 -3.85 -14.00 7.02
CA THR A 624 -3.98 -12.71 7.72
C THR A 624 -4.30 -12.86 9.21
N LEU A 625 -4.58 -14.07 9.70
CA LEU A 625 -4.71 -14.32 11.13
C LEU A 625 -3.48 -13.85 11.88
N CYS A 626 -2.31 -14.30 11.48
CA CYS A 626 -1.03 -13.91 12.09
C CYS A 626 -0.74 -12.41 11.97
N TYR A 627 -1.42 -11.73 11.05
CA TYR A 627 -1.32 -10.29 10.85
C TYR A 627 -2.39 -9.50 11.63
N GLY A 628 -3.04 -10.14 12.59
CA GLY A 628 -4.02 -9.52 13.48
C GLY A 628 -5.38 -9.20 12.83
N SER A 629 -5.71 -9.84 11.71
CA SER A 629 -7.02 -9.69 11.09
C SER A 629 -8.10 -10.24 12.02
N SER A 630 -9.19 -9.48 12.14
CA SER A 630 -10.35 -9.84 12.96
C SER A 630 -11.41 -10.60 12.16
N LYS A 631 -12.42 -11.16 12.84
CA LYS A 631 -13.61 -11.73 12.19
C LYS A 631 -14.27 -10.78 11.19
N PHE A 632 -14.23 -9.47 11.46
CA PHE A 632 -14.76 -8.46 10.55
C PHE A 632 -13.91 -8.38 9.27
N GLY A 633 -12.57 -8.35 9.41
CA GLY A 633 -11.66 -8.38 8.27
C GLY A 633 -11.81 -9.64 7.43
N PHE A 634 -12.00 -10.80 8.06
CA PHE A 634 -12.29 -12.05 7.34
C PHE A 634 -13.59 -11.96 6.53
N ALA A 635 -14.64 -11.34 7.09
CA ALA A 635 -15.89 -11.16 6.37
C ALA A 635 -15.73 -10.27 5.13
N GLU A 636 -14.94 -9.19 5.22
CA GLU A 636 -14.63 -8.34 4.07
C GLU A 636 -13.84 -9.12 3.00
N GLN A 637 -12.83 -9.89 3.39
CA GLN A 637 -12.04 -10.72 2.48
C GLN A 637 -12.92 -11.76 1.76
N VAL A 638 -13.80 -12.46 2.48
CA VAL A 638 -14.72 -13.44 1.89
C VAL A 638 -15.71 -12.78 0.92
N LEU A 639 -16.17 -11.57 1.23
CA LEU A 639 -17.01 -10.78 0.32
C LEU A 639 -16.29 -10.47 -0.99
N GLU A 640 -15.07 -9.94 -0.88
CA GLU A 640 -14.28 -9.49 -2.04
C GLU A 640 -13.80 -10.66 -2.90
N ASP A 641 -13.23 -11.69 -2.28
CA ASP A 641 -12.51 -12.75 -2.99
C ASP A 641 -13.42 -13.89 -3.45
N THR A 642 -14.60 -14.08 -2.82
CA THR A 642 -15.47 -15.23 -3.09
C THR A 642 -16.90 -14.82 -3.47
N ILE A 643 -17.56 -14.06 -2.62
CA ILE A 643 -19.00 -13.82 -2.81
C ILE A 643 -19.26 -12.89 -3.99
N TYR A 644 -18.55 -11.77 -4.13
CA TYR A 644 -18.76 -10.87 -5.26
C TYR A 644 -18.39 -11.50 -6.61
N PRO A 645 -17.28 -12.23 -6.76
CA PRO A 645 -17.01 -13.00 -7.97
C PRO A 645 -18.06 -14.07 -8.29
N ALA A 646 -18.60 -14.74 -7.26
CA ALA A 646 -19.68 -15.71 -7.46
C ALA A 646 -20.98 -15.05 -7.93
N LEU A 647 -21.35 -13.90 -7.34
CA LEU A 647 -22.55 -13.15 -7.72
C LEU A 647 -22.46 -12.53 -9.12
N SER A 648 -21.25 -12.20 -9.60
CA SER A 648 -21.05 -11.72 -10.97
C SER A 648 -21.34 -12.80 -12.01
N LYS A 649 -21.10 -14.08 -11.65
CA LYS A 649 -21.38 -15.25 -12.51
C LYS A 649 -22.81 -15.77 -12.33
N ASN A 650 -23.30 -15.75 -11.10
CA ASN A 650 -24.66 -16.20 -10.73
C ASN A 650 -25.25 -15.26 -9.67
N PRO A 651 -26.15 -14.32 -10.07
CA PRO A 651 -26.75 -13.34 -9.16
C PRO A 651 -27.52 -13.94 -7.96
N THR A 652 -27.89 -15.21 -8.03
CA THR A 652 -28.65 -15.93 -6.98
C THR A 652 -27.77 -16.80 -6.09
N ALA A 653 -26.44 -16.81 -6.27
CA ALA A 653 -25.54 -17.68 -5.53
C ALA A 653 -25.60 -17.45 -4.01
N PHE A 654 -25.75 -16.19 -3.59
CA PHE A 654 -25.88 -15.80 -2.19
C PHE A 654 -26.99 -14.77 -2.03
N SER A 655 -28.02 -15.11 -1.31
CA SER A 655 -29.19 -14.23 -1.17
C SER A 655 -28.98 -13.06 -0.21
N ARG A 656 -28.03 -13.17 0.75
CA ARG A 656 -27.65 -12.15 1.74
C ARG A 656 -26.14 -12.06 1.86
N PRO A 657 -25.44 -11.45 0.90
CA PRO A 657 -23.98 -11.46 0.78
C PRO A 657 -23.24 -11.12 2.07
N SER A 658 -23.54 -9.99 2.71
CA SER A 658 -22.87 -9.55 3.93
C SER A 658 -23.14 -10.44 5.14
N GLN A 659 -24.33 -11.10 5.22
CA GLN A 659 -24.65 -12.03 6.30
C GLN A 659 -23.94 -13.35 6.08
N SER A 660 -23.94 -13.88 4.85
CA SER A 660 -23.20 -15.10 4.46
C SER A 660 -21.70 -14.95 4.66
N ALA A 661 -21.12 -13.76 4.39
CA ALA A 661 -19.71 -13.48 4.65
C ALA A 661 -19.35 -13.50 6.14
N ARG A 662 -20.17 -12.85 6.98
CA ARG A 662 -19.93 -12.85 8.45
C ARG A 662 -20.08 -14.25 9.05
N TYR A 663 -21.03 -15.01 8.55
CA TYR A 663 -21.23 -16.40 8.95
C TYR A 663 -20.00 -17.24 8.61
N MET A 664 -19.54 -17.21 7.35
CA MET A 664 -18.32 -17.91 6.93
C MET A 664 -17.09 -17.46 7.72
N ALA A 665 -16.91 -16.16 7.93
CA ALA A 665 -15.82 -15.62 8.76
C ALA A 665 -15.84 -16.17 10.19
N GLY A 666 -17.04 -16.39 10.77
CA GLY A 666 -17.21 -17.05 12.05
C GLY A 666 -16.71 -18.48 12.05
N LEU A 667 -17.06 -19.26 11.03
CA LEU A 667 -16.64 -20.66 10.88
C LEU A 667 -15.12 -20.79 10.62
N ILE A 668 -14.57 -19.93 9.75
CA ILE A 668 -13.12 -19.90 9.51
C ILE A 668 -12.37 -19.59 10.83
N TRP A 669 -12.87 -18.64 11.60
CA TRP A 669 -12.27 -18.29 12.88
C TRP A 669 -12.31 -19.45 13.87
N GLU A 670 -13.43 -20.16 13.98
CA GLU A 670 -13.58 -21.35 14.82
C GLU A 670 -12.66 -22.49 14.39
N ALA A 671 -12.59 -22.75 13.08
CA ALA A 671 -11.69 -23.77 12.52
C ALA A 671 -10.21 -23.46 12.82
N LEU A 672 -9.80 -22.20 12.68
CA LEU A 672 -8.42 -21.77 12.95
C LEU A 672 -8.03 -21.92 14.43
N GLN A 673 -8.94 -21.61 15.35
CA GLN A 673 -8.68 -21.81 16.78
C GLN A 673 -8.43 -23.27 17.16
N GLY A 674 -8.93 -24.23 16.36
CA GLY A 674 -8.70 -25.65 16.57
C GLY A 674 -7.45 -26.21 15.85
N VAL A 675 -6.83 -25.45 14.95
CA VAL A 675 -5.66 -25.87 14.17
C VAL A 675 -4.38 -25.19 14.63
N VAL A 676 -4.45 -23.90 15.02
CA VAL A 676 -3.26 -23.08 15.34
C VAL A 676 -3.37 -22.49 16.75
N VAL A 677 -3.60 -23.33 17.72
CA VAL A 677 -3.88 -22.95 19.13
C VAL A 677 -2.78 -22.09 19.71
N LYS A 678 -1.53 -22.54 19.60
CA LYS A 678 -0.37 -21.84 20.18
C LYS A 678 -0.08 -20.49 19.50
N ALA A 679 -0.29 -20.38 18.21
CA ALA A 679 -0.16 -19.10 17.51
C ALA A 679 -1.19 -18.08 18.05
N VAL A 680 -2.43 -18.50 18.28
CA VAL A 680 -3.47 -17.63 18.87
C VAL A 680 -3.12 -17.23 20.31
N GLU A 681 -2.59 -18.15 21.13
CA GLU A 681 -2.10 -17.85 22.48
C GLU A 681 -0.96 -16.81 22.46
N ALA A 682 0.05 -16.99 21.57
CA ALA A 682 1.16 -16.05 21.41
C ALA A 682 0.68 -14.66 21.00
N MET A 683 -0.21 -14.58 20.01
CA MET A 683 -0.79 -13.32 19.55
C MET A 683 -1.56 -12.60 20.68
N GLY A 684 -2.36 -13.34 21.43
CA GLY A 684 -3.11 -12.81 22.59
C GLY A 684 -2.18 -12.24 23.65
N TRP A 685 -1.11 -12.95 23.97
CA TRP A 685 -0.07 -12.50 24.90
C TRP A 685 0.60 -11.21 24.42
N LEU A 686 1.08 -11.18 23.17
CA LEU A 686 1.70 -10.01 22.57
C LEU A 686 0.80 -8.77 22.62
N GLN A 687 -0.51 -8.95 22.35
CA GLN A 687 -1.49 -7.85 22.37
C GLN A 687 -1.69 -7.31 23.79
N VAL A 688 -1.75 -8.18 24.81
CA VAL A 688 -1.89 -7.75 26.19
C VAL A 688 -0.62 -7.02 26.65
N ALA A 689 0.55 -7.61 26.44
CA ALA A 689 1.84 -7.06 26.85
C ALA A 689 2.12 -5.68 26.22
N SER A 690 1.97 -5.56 24.89
CA SER A 690 2.11 -4.27 24.19
C SER A 690 1.05 -3.25 24.63
N GLY A 691 -0.15 -3.71 24.97
CA GLY A 691 -1.21 -2.84 25.46
C GLY A 691 -0.96 -2.31 26.88
N LEU A 692 -0.28 -3.05 27.74
CA LEU A 692 0.14 -2.61 29.07
C LEU A 692 1.19 -1.51 28.97
N LEU A 693 2.22 -1.68 28.13
CA LEU A 693 3.22 -0.63 27.84
C LEU A 693 2.56 0.66 27.35
N ALA A 694 1.66 0.56 26.38
CA ALA A 694 0.99 1.74 25.81
C ALA A 694 0.09 2.48 26.82
N GLN A 695 -0.35 1.83 27.89
CA GLN A 695 -1.15 2.42 28.97
C GLN A 695 -0.28 2.96 30.10
N ASP A 696 0.93 2.47 30.23
CA ASP A 696 1.88 2.92 31.26
C ASP A 696 2.61 4.19 30.81
N LYS A 697 3.27 4.84 31.76
CA LYS A 697 3.97 6.11 31.56
C LYS A 697 5.38 6.01 32.12
N ASP A 698 6.31 6.60 31.40
CA ASP A 698 7.68 6.82 31.89
C ASP A 698 7.73 7.91 32.98
N ILE A 699 8.92 8.17 33.47
CA ILE A 699 9.17 9.19 34.49
C ILE A 699 8.80 10.61 34.04
N ASN A 700 8.70 10.84 32.73
CA ASN A 700 8.32 12.11 32.11
C ASN A 700 6.83 12.17 31.75
N GLY A 701 6.04 11.13 32.09
CA GLY A 701 4.62 11.03 31.80
C GLY A 701 4.30 10.67 30.35
N GLN A 702 5.27 10.18 29.58
CA GLN A 702 5.09 9.75 28.19
C GLN A 702 4.70 8.27 28.12
N SER A 703 3.83 7.90 27.17
CA SER A 703 3.46 6.50 26.94
C SER A 703 4.65 5.71 26.40
N LEU A 704 4.78 4.45 26.83
CA LEU A 704 5.88 3.57 26.47
C LEU A 704 5.61 2.87 25.13
N PRO A 705 6.49 3.01 24.11
CA PRO A 705 6.42 2.22 22.88
C PRO A 705 6.84 0.77 23.14
N THR A 706 6.46 -0.15 22.26
CA THR A 706 6.99 -1.51 22.31
C THR A 706 8.29 -1.56 21.48
N TYR A 707 9.35 -2.08 22.08
CA TYR A 707 10.68 -2.21 21.50
C TYR A 707 11.20 -3.63 21.64
N TRP A 708 11.92 -4.11 20.64
CA TRP A 708 12.65 -5.39 20.69
C TRP A 708 13.80 -5.39 19.69
N VAL A 709 14.76 -6.27 19.92
CA VAL A 709 15.86 -6.53 18.98
C VAL A 709 15.65 -7.94 18.42
N THR A 710 15.78 -8.07 17.11
CA THR A 710 15.65 -9.37 16.43
C THR A 710 16.91 -10.20 16.57
N PRO A 711 16.86 -11.53 16.35
CA PRO A 711 18.06 -12.38 16.35
C PRO A 711 19.16 -11.95 15.37
N ALA A 712 18.83 -11.25 14.28
CA ALA A 712 19.80 -10.65 13.37
C ALA A 712 20.46 -9.37 13.91
N GLY A 713 20.03 -8.86 15.07
CA GLY A 713 20.50 -7.61 15.67
C GLY A 713 19.76 -6.35 15.19
N PHE A 714 18.64 -6.48 14.49
CA PHE A 714 17.85 -5.34 14.01
C PHE A 714 16.93 -4.81 15.12
N PRO A 715 17.01 -3.52 15.50
CA PRO A 715 16.13 -2.93 16.50
C PRO A 715 14.80 -2.51 15.89
N VAL A 716 13.70 -2.95 16.51
CA VAL A 716 12.35 -2.61 16.08
C VAL A 716 11.65 -1.77 17.15
N LYS A 717 11.15 -0.61 16.76
CA LYS A 717 10.37 0.27 17.63
C LYS A 717 8.98 0.45 17.07
N GLN A 718 7.99 -0.15 17.74
CA GLN A 718 6.59 0.05 17.39
C GLN A 718 6.01 1.21 18.20
N ASN A 719 5.74 2.32 17.53
CA ASN A 719 5.22 3.55 18.13
C ASN A 719 4.07 4.13 17.29
N TYR A 720 2.84 3.76 17.61
CA TYR A 720 1.63 4.27 16.96
C TYR A 720 1.03 5.40 17.77
N ASN A 721 1.52 6.60 17.60
CA ASN A 721 1.04 7.78 18.30
C ASN A 721 -0.41 8.12 17.91
N LYS A 722 -1.17 8.65 18.88
CA LYS A 722 -2.47 9.25 18.61
C LYS A 722 -2.26 10.45 17.72
N VAL A 723 -3.05 10.55 16.67
CA VAL A 723 -3.07 11.71 15.80
C VAL A 723 -4.35 12.48 16.09
N VAL A 724 -4.22 13.59 16.82
CA VAL A 724 -5.33 14.51 17.05
C VAL A 724 -5.37 15.50 15.88
N LEU A 725 -6.06 15.10 14.82
CA LEU A 725 -6.29 15.95 13.67
C LEU A 725 -7.78 15.97 13.39
N LYS A 726 -8.37 17.16 13.54
CA LYS A 726 -9.74 17.37 13.07
C LYS A 726 -9.76 17.30 11.55
N GLN A 727 -10.55 16.38 11.01
CA GLN A 727 -10.81 16.34 9.58
C GLN A 727 -11.98 17.27 9.25
N LEU A 728 -11.71 18.28 8.45
CA LEU A 728 -12.73 19.10 7.85
C LEU A 728 -13.02 18.57 6.45
N ARG A 729 -14.25 18.13 6.21
CA ARG A 729 -14.68 17.61 4.92
C ARG A 729 -15.81 18.44 4.37
N THR A 730 -15.64 18.92 3.16
CA THR A 730 -16.66 19.64 2.42
C THR A 730 -16.91 18.98 1.07
N PHE A 731 -18.08 19.19 0.50
CA PHE A 731 -18.45 18.65 -0.82
C PHE A 731 -17.60 19.27 -1.93
N THR A 732 -17.47 20.60 -1.92
CA THR A 732 -16.83 21.37 -3.00
C THR A 732 -15.32 21.29 -2.98
N THR A 733 -14.70 21.31 -1.80
CA THR A 733 -13.26 21.44 -1.64
C THR A 733 -12.59 20.15 -1.11
N GLY A 734 -13.38 19.12 -0.81
CA GLY A 734 -12.87 17.83 -0.35
C GLY A 734 -12.49 17.81 1.12
N THR A 735 -11.40 17.12 1.47
CA THR A 735 -10.99 16.92 2.86
C THR A 735 -9.65 17.55 3.14
N ILE A 736 -9.56 18.32 4.21
CA ILE A 736 -8.32 18.84 4.76
C ILE A 736 -8.21 18.46 6.24
N ARG A 737 -6.98 18.31 6.73
CA ARG A 737 -6.69 18.12 8.15
C ARG A 737 -6.29 19.47 8.74
N VAL A 738 -6.97 19.88 9.78
CA VAL A 738 -6.72 21.14 10.48
C VAL A 738 -6.25 20.84 11.89
N LYS A 739 -5.26 21.56 12.39
CA LYS A 739 -4.88 21.47 13.81
C LYS A 739 -6.05 21.95 14.66
N GLU A 740 -6.40 21.20 15.71
CA GLU A 740 -7.25 21.77 16.76
C GLU A 740 -6.44 22.84 17.48
N PRO A 741 -7.00 24.01 17.73
CA PRO A 741 -6.34 24.97 18.57
C PRO A 741 -6.16 24.36 19.96
N PHE A 742 -4.94 24.42 20.50
CA PHE A 742 -4.67 24.04 21.88
C PHE A 742 -5.64 24.76 22.81
N LYS A 743 -6.12 24.06 23.85
CA LYS A 743 -6.85 24.71 24.97
C LYS A 743 -5.98 25.85 25.55
N GLU A 744 -6.64 26.92 25.94
CA GLU A 744 -6.23 28.28 26.22
C GLU A 744 -5.04 28.54 27.21
N ASP A 745 -4.10 27.65 27.42
CA ASP A 745 -3.00 27.85 28.40
C ASP A 745 -1.60 28.05 27.81
N SER A 746 -1.47 28.22 26.48
CA SER A 746 -0.17 28.62 25.90
C SER A 746 -0.22 30.03 25.33
N GLN A 747 0.49 30.94 25.94
CA GLN A 747 0.79 32.28 25.43
C GLN A 747 1.53 32.13 24.09
N ILE A 748 0.88 32.51 22.99
CA ILE A 748 1.54 32.67 21.69
C ILE A 748 2.14 34.05 21.67
N GLU A 749 3.46 34.14 21.62
CA GLU A 749 4.17 35.41 21.38
C GLU A 749 3.82 35.92 19.97
N GLU A 750 3.34 37.17 19.92
CA GLU A 750 3.16 37.87 18.67
C GLU A 750 4.52 38.12 17.99
N GLY A 751 4.74 37.49 16.83
CA GLY A 751 5.91 37.77 16.00
C GLY A 751 6.66 36.55 15.48
N ALA A 752 6.17 35.33 15.65
CA ALA A 752 6.82 34.14 15.12
C ALA A 752 6.62 34.00 13.60
N SER A 753 7.74 33.96 12.86
CA SER A 753 7.79 33.63 11.43
C SER A 753 7.15 32.28 11.18
N ILE A 754 6.48 32.14 10.01
CA ILE A 754 5.85 30.90 9.54
C ILE A 754 6.92 29.82 9.42
N ASN A 755 7.03 28.94 10.41
CA ASN A 755 7.82 27.72 10.31
C ASN A 755 6.90 26.60 9.79
N PRO A 756 7.33 25.82 8.81
CA PRO A 756 6.55 24.69 8.30
C PRO A 756 6.27 23.72 9.44
N VAL A 757 5.01 23.50 9.73
CA VAL A 757 4.59 22.66 10.84
C VAL A 757 4.84 21.23 10.48
N VAL A 758 5.88 20.67 11.07
CA VAL A 758 6.06 19.21 11.23
C VAL A 758 4.86 18.69 12.04
N TYR A 759 4.21 17.64 11.55
CA TYR A 759 3.11 16.96 12.23
C TYR A 759 3.51 16.65 13.68
N GLU A 760 3.07 17.43 14.65
CA GLU A 760 3.19 17.06 16.04
C GLU A 760 2.29 15.86 16.31
N ARG A 761 2.92 14.70 16.38
CA ARG A 761 2.30 13.53 16.98
C ARG A 761 2.13 13.85 18.45
N THR A 762 0.96 13.56 19.00
CA THR A 762 0.83 13.64 20.46
C THR A 762 1.81 12.64 21.07
N PRO A 763 2.40 12.93 22.23
CA PRO A 763 3.26 11.98 22.93
C PRO A 763 2.48 10.74 23.41
N GLU A 764 1.16 10.70 23.24
CA GLU A 764 0.32 9.58 23.62
C GLU A 764 0.23 8.52 22.53
N ILE A 765 0.41 7.27 22.92
CA ILE A 765 0.27 6.10 22.06
C ILE A 765 -1.20 5.71 21.91
N ASP A 766 -1.61 5.39 20.69
CA ASP A 766 -2.90 4.76 20.39
C ASP A 766 -2.86 3.28 20.79
N THR A 767 -3.30 2.99 22.01
CA THR A 767 -3.31 1.62 22.58
C THR A 767 -4.01 0.61 21.68
N ARG A 768 -5.06 1.00 20.97
CA ARG A 768 -5.79 0.09 20.07
C ARG A 768 -4.92 -0.30 18.87
N LYS A 769 -4.30 0.68 18.20
CA LYS A 769 -3.39 0.42 17.08
C LYS A 769 -2.16 -0.34 17.52
N GLN A 770 -1.64 -0.03 18.70
CA GLN A 770 -0.49 -0.71 19.29
C GLN A 770 -0.78 -2.20 19.48
N LYS A 771 -1.92 -2.54 20.09
CA LYS A 771 -2.37 -3.93 20.25
C LYS A 771 -2.62 -4.65 18.94
N GLN A 772 -3.23 -3.98 17.96
CA GLN A 772 -3.53 -4.61 16.68
C GLN A 772 -2.27 -4.84 15.82
N GLY A 773 -1.28 -3.97 15.95
CA GLY A 773 -0.07 -4.02 15.13
C GLY A 773 1.02 -4.95 15.67
N ILE A 774 1.01 -5.34 16.95
CA ILE A 774 2.17 -6.03 17.54
C ILE A 774 2.42 -7.42 16.94
N ALA A 775 1.40 -8.26 16.81
CA ALA A 775 1.58 -9.61 16.29
C ALA A 775 2.15 -9.64 14.86
N PRO A 776 1.57 -8.89 13.88
CA PRO A 776 2.15 -8.82 12.54
C PRO A 776 3.54 -8.20 12.51
N ASN A 777 3.81 -7.15 13.29
CA ASN A 777 5.12 -6.52 13.28
C ASN A 777 6.19 -7.41 13.89
N TYR A 778 5.83 -8.12 14.95
CA TYR A 778 6.74 -9.05 15.63
C TYR A 778 7.10 -10.22 14.71
N VAL A 779 6.10 -10.91 14.14
CA VAL A 779 6.35 -12.06 13.27
C VAL A 779 7.08 -11.68 11.98
N HIS A 780 6.76 -10.53 11.37
CA HIS A 780 7.47 -10.05 10.20
C HIS A 780 8.91 -9.63 10.51
N SER A 781 9.21 -9.24 11.74
CA SER A 781 10.60 -8.96 12.13
C SER A 781 11.39 -10.26 12.34
N MET A 782 10.73 -11.34 12.72
CA MET A 782 11.37 -12.65 12.84
C MET A 782 11.63 -13.27 11.46
N ASP A 783 10.69 -13.19 10.52
CA ASP A 783 10.94 -13.66 9.15
C ASP A 783 12.05 -12.84 8.46
N ALA A 784 12.07 -11.53 8.66
CA ALA A 784 13.15 -10.67 8.18
C ALA A 784 14.51 -11.05 8.77
N SER A 785 14.54 -11.35 10.06
CA SER A 785 15.75 -11.83 10.76
C SER A 785 16.24 -13.17 10.20
N HIS A 786 15.32 -14.11 9.98
CA HIS A 786 15.63 -15.40 9.38
C HIS A 786 16.21 -15.24 7.96
N LEU A 787 15.62 -14.39 7.13
CA LEU A 787 16.14 -14.07 5.80
C LEU A 787 17.57 -13.50 5.88
N MET A 788 17.81 -12.51 6.73
CA MET A 788 19.13 -11.88 6.86
C MET A 788 20.21 -12.88 7.32
N LEU A 789 19.90 -13.67 8.33
CA LEU A 789 20.82 -14.68 8.85
C LEU A 789 21.09 -15.78 7.82
N THR A 790 20.08 -16.18 7.04
CA THR A 790 20.23 -17.13 5.92
C THR A 790 21.16 -16.58 4.86
N VAL A 791 20.98 -15.31 4.44
CA VAL A 791 21.89 -14.65 3.49
C VAL A 791 23.30 -14.60 4.03
N CYS A 792 23.50 -14.22 5.29
CA CYS A 792 24.82 -14.20 5.92
C CYS A 792 25.50 -15.57 5.87
N SER A 793 24.77 -16.62 6.23
CA SER A 793 25.28 -18.00 6.19
C SER A 793 25.61 -18.48 4.77
N CYS A 794 24.74 -18.14 3.78
CA CYS A 794 24.97 -18.45 2.38
C CYS A 794 26.19 -17.72 1.81
N VAL A 795 26.42 -16.45 2.20
CA VAL A 795 27.62 -15.70 1.82
C VAL A 795 28.89 -16.39 2.34
N ASP A 796 28.87 -16.90 3.58
CA ASP A 796 29.99 -17.62 4.16
C ASP A 796 30.24 -18.98 3.47
N LYS A 797 29.18 -19.59 2.90
CA LYS A 797 29.24 -20.81 2.08
C LYS A 797 29.56 -20.52 0.60
N GLY A 798 29.81 -19.27 0.20
CA GLY A 798 30.28 -18.86 -1.13
C GLY A 798 29.18 -18.41 -2.11
N ILE A 799 27.91 -18.36 -1.75
CA ILE A 799 26.84 -17.86 -2.60
C ILE A 799 26.99 -16.33 -2.72
N ARG A 800 26.82 -15.79 -3.94
CA ARG A 800 26.93 -14.35 -4.23
C ARG A 800 25.68 -13.76 -4.90
N SER A 801 24.81 -14.62 -5.45
CA SER A 801 23.59 -14.20 -6.16
C SER A 801 22.34 -14.60 -5.38
N PHE A 802 21.50 -13.63 -5.05
CA PHE A 802 20.35 -13.77 -4.17
C PHE A 802 19.08 -13.18 -4.79
N ALA A 803 17.98 -13.93 -4.82
CA ALA A 803 16.64 -13.48 -5.18
C ALA A 803 15.72 -13.64 -3.95
N MET A 804 15.79 -12.69 -3.01
CA MET A 804 15.12 -12.79 -1.71
C MET A 804 13.83 -11.99 -1.69
N ILE A 805 12.70 -12.63 -1.32
CA ILE A 805 11.39 -12.00 -1.20
C ILE A 805 10.75 -12.42 0.13
N HIS A 806 11.05 -11.71 1.20
CA HIS A 806 10.52 -11.91 2.56
C HIS A 806 10.70 -13.35 3.10
N ASP A 807 9.78 -14.26 2.80
CA ASP A 807 9.78 -15.67 3.18
C ASP A 807 10.11 -16.62 2.02
N SER A 808 10.57 -16.07 0.89
CA SER A 808 11.04 -16.80 -0.28
C SER A 808 12.55 -16.62 -0.46
N TYR A 809 13.28 -17.70 -0.59
CA TYR A 809 14.73 -17.75 -0.59
C TYR A 809 15.23 -18.24 -1.95
N GLY A 810 15.65 -17.29 -2.79
CA GLY A 810 16.08 -17.57 -4.16
C GLY A 810 17.60 -17.59 -4.34
N ALA A 811 18.11 -18.54 -5.12
CA ALA A 811 19.49 -18.67 -5.51
C ALA A 811 19.62 -19.30 -6.92
N PRO A 812 20.80 -19.28 -7.56
CA PRO A 812 21.03 -20.07 -8.77
C PRO A 812 20.82 -21.58 -8.55
N ALA A 813 20.27 -22.29 -9.54
CA ALA A 813 19.94 -23.72 -9.44
C ALA A 813 21.12 -24.59 -9.03
N GLY A 814 22.36 -24.26 -9.47
CA GLY A 814 23.56 -24.98 -9.05
C GLY A 814 23.91 -24.83 -7.55
N HIS A 815 23.30 -23.88 -6.85
CA HIS A 815 23.43 -23.68 -5.41
C HIS A 815 22.18 -24.15 -4.62
N GLY A 816 21.26 -24.82 -5.27
CA GLY A 816 19.98 -25.25 -4.68
C GLY A 816 20.15 -26.07 -3.39
N ASP A 817 21.04 -27.07 -3.39
CA ASP A 817 21.29 -27.90 -2.19
C ASP A 817 21.80 -27.07 -1.00
N ILE A 818 22.70 -26.12 -1.26
CA ILE A 818 23.25 -25.24 -0.21
C ILE A 818 22.14 -24.35 0.36
N MET A 819 21.31 -23.75 -0.50
CA MET A 819 20.21 -22.90 -0.08
C MET A 819 19.17 -23.71 0.71
N PHE A 820 18.74 -24.85 0.17
CA PHE A 820 17.75 -25.73 0.79
C PHE A 820 18.16 -26.11 2.23
N THR A 821 19.40 -26.52 2.42
CA THR A 821 19.93 -26.90 3.73
C THR A 821 20.08 -25.69 4.64
N THR A 822 20.64 -24.58 4.14
CA THR A 822 20.94 -23.40 4.95
C THR A 822 19.71 -22.73 5.50
N VAL A 823 18.63 -22.60 4.71
CA VAL A 823 17.35 -22.02 5.17
C VAL A 823 16.83 -22.76 6.41
N ARG A 824 16.88 -24.09 6.42
CA ARG A 824 16.42 -24.95 7.52
C ARG A 824 17.33 -24.85 8.73
N GLU A 825 18.65 -24.94 8.53
CA GLU A 825 19.64 -24.83 9.60
C GLU A 825 19.48 -23.50 10.35
N VAL A 826 19.41 -22.39 9.62
CA VAL A 826 19.26 -21.04 10.20
C VAL A 826 17.92 -20.86 10.90
N PHE A 827 16.83 -21.45 10.37
CA PHE A 827 15.54 -21.44 11.05
C PHE A 827 15.59 -22.14 12.41
N VAL A 828 16.18 -23.34 12.46
CA VAL A 828 16.38 -24.10 13.70
C VAL A 828 17.26 -23.32 14.66
N ASP A 829 18.39 -22.82 14.20
CA ASP A 829 19.35 -22.04 15.00
C ASP A 829 18.69 -20.79 15.61
N THR A 830 17.85 -20.10 14.85
CA THR A 830 17.15 -18.89 15.32
C THR A 830 16.34 -19.16 16.59
N TYR A 831 15.63 -20.28 16.66
CA TYR A 831 14.72 -20.59 17.79
C TYR A 831 15.32 -21.58 18.81
N SER A 832 16.43 -22.22 18.50
CA SER A 832 17.15 -23.05 19.47
C SER A 832 18.12 -22.23 20.32
N LYS A 833 18.72 -21.19 19.72
CA LYS A 833 19.71 -20.32 20.40
C LYS A 833 19.05 -19.12 21.09
N ASN A 834 17.83 -18.72 20.71
CA ASN A 834 17.14 -17.55 21.25
C ASN A 834 15.74 -17.92 21.75
N ASP A 835 15.38 -17.41 22.90
CA ASP A 835 14.00 -17.44 23.41
C ASP A 835 13.37 -16.08 23.21
N VAL A 836 13.03 -15.77 21.96
CA VAL A 836 12.60 -14.42 21.54
C VAL A 836 11.37 -13.88 22.30
N LEU A 837 10.48 -14.77 22.78
CA LEU A 837 9.33 -14.35 23.60
C LEU A 837 9.74 -14.05 25.05
N GLN A 838 10.69 -14.81 25.60
CA GLN A 838 11.23 -14.55 26.94
C GLN A 838 12.04 -13.24 26.92
N ASP A 839 12.88 -13.03 25.93
CA ASP A 839 13.64 -11.79 25.77
C ASP A 839 12.73 -10.56 25.70
N LEU A 840 11.62 -10.67 24.96
CA LEU A 840 10.61 -9.60 24.91
C LEU A 840 9.88 -9.43 26.24
N HIS A 841 9.54 -10.52 26.93
CA HIS A 841 8.89 -10.46 28.23
C HIS A 841 9.76 -9.73 29.25
N ASP A 842 11.02 -10.12 29.36
CA ASP A 842 11.97 -9.55 30.33
C ASP A 842 12.22 -8.07 30.03
N HIS A 843 12.29 -7.71 28.75
CA HIS A 843 12.40 -6.33 28.36
C HIS A 843 11.16 -5.50 28.77
N ILE A 844 9.95 -6.03 28.53
CA ILE A 844 8.69 -5.37 28.89
C ILE A 844 8.56 -5.24 30.41
N GLU A 845 8.86 -6.31 31.14
CA GLU A 845 8.81 -6.32 32.62
C GLU A 845 9.71 -5.24 33.21
N ASN A 846 10.92 -5.07 32.69
CA ASN A 846 11.86 -4.05 33.11
C ASN A 846 11.40 -2.61 32.84
N LEU A 847 10.56 -2.39 31.85
CA LEU A 847 10.03 -1.06 31.50
C LEU A 847 8.74 -0.69 32.23
N LEU A 848 7.96 -1.68 32.66
CA LEU A 848 6.65 -1.45 33.28
C LEU A 848 6.80 -0.94 34.73
N SER A 849 5.89 -0.04 35.11
CA SER A 849 5.72 0.34 36.54
C SER A 849 5.28 -0.86 37.37
N PRO A 850 5.60 -0.91 38.69
CA PRO A 850 5.26 -2.06 39.55
C PRO A 850 3.78 -2.45 39.49
N LYS A 851 2.86 -1.49 39.37
CA LYS A 851 1.42 -1.75 39.25
C LYS A 851 1.01 -2.42 37.95
N MET A 852 1.80 -2.26 36.88
CA MET A 852 1.53 -2.86 35.58
C MET A 852 2.25 -4.18 35.41
N VAL A 853 3.40 -4.40 36.06
CA VAL A 853 4.09 -5.70 36.12
C VAL A 853 3.15 -6.80 36.63
N ASP A 854 2.40 -6.54 37.72
CA ASP A 854 1.45 -7.50 38.27
C ASP A 854 0.34 -7.94 37.28
N LYS A 855 0.11 -7.16 36.22
CA LYS A 855 -0.88 -7.44 35.17
C LYS A 855 -0.27 -8.11 33.93
N LEU A 856 1.06 -8.20 33.86
CA LEU A 856 1.73 -8.84 32.74
C LEU A 856 1.47 -10.35 32.80
N PRO A 857 0.81 -10.94 31.78
CA PRO A 857 0.54 -12.38 31.81
C PRO A 857 1.84 -13.15 31.58
N LYS A 858 1.92 -14.33 32.17
CA LYS A 858 3.01 -15.26 31.85
C LYS A 858 2.98 -15.62 30.37
N ILE A 859 4.16 -15.86 29.82
CA ILE A 859 4.30 -16.34 28.44
C ILE A 859 3.54 -17.66 28.28
N PRO A 860 2.86 -17.91 27.16
CA PRO A 860 2.24 -19.22 26.90
C PRO A 860 3.26 -20.35 27.00
N SER A 861 2.85 -21.47 27.57
CA SER A 861 3.72 -22.62 27.73
C SER A 861 4.16 -23.19 26.37
N LYS A 862 5.42 -23.52 26.25
CA LYS A 862 5.95 -24.24 25.08
C LYS A 862 5.37 -25.65 25.00
N GLY A 863 5.14 -26.15 23.79
CA GLY A 863 4.86 -27.54 23.48
C GLY A 863 6.13 -28.38 23.37
N ASN A 864 6.06 -29.50 22.63
CA ASN A 864 7.12 -30.48 22.51
C ASN A 864 7.72 -30.61 21.09
N LEU A 865 7.41 -29.71 20.17
CA LEU A 865 7.99 -29.73 18.82
C LEU A 865 9.51 -29.74 18.89
N ASP A 866 10.12 -30.81 18.38
CA ASP A 866 11.56 -30.87 18.21
C ASP A 866 11.93 -30.10 16.94
N LEU A 867 12.63 -28.97 17.10
CA LEU A 867 13.04 -28.15 15.96
C LEU A 867 14.05 -28.82 15.05
N GLU A 868 14.83 -29.78 15.54
CA GLU A 868 15.78 -30.49 14.69
C GLU A 868 15.09 -31.22 13.53
N LEU A 869 13.82 -31.62 13.70
CA LEU A 869 13.01 -32.24 12.67
C LEU A 869 12.79 -31.32 11.45
N VAL A 870 12.87 -29.99 11.62
CA VAL A 870 12.76 -29.05 10.50
C VAL A 870 13.87 -29.26 9.48
N LYS A 871 15.07 -29.69 9.90
CA LYS A 871 16.19 -29.98 9.00
C LYS A 871 15.91 -31.19 8.09
N GLU A 872 15.07 -32.10 8.53
CA GLU A 872 14.66 -33.29 7.79
C GLU A 872 13.38 -33.06 6.94
N SER A 873 12.64 -32.00 7.22
CA SER A 873 11.40 -31.70 6.49
C SER A 873 11.69 -31.27 5.06
N MET A 874 11.15 -32.00 4.10
CA MET A 874 11.25 -31.63 2.67
C MET A 874 10.44 -30.40 2.30
N TYR A 875 9.33 -30.14 3.01
CA TYR A 875 8.31 -29.18 2.60
C TYR A 875 8.22 -27.93 3.50
N ALA A 876 9.10 -27.76 4.49
CA ALA A 876 9.11 -26.57 5.34
C ALA A 876 9.32 -25.30 4.50
N PHE A 877 10.21 -25.36 3.53
CA PHE A 877 10.48 -24.33 2.53
C PHE A 877 10.58 -25.01 1.16
N SER A 878 9.53 -24.89 0.31
CA SER A 878 9.41 -25.68 -0.91
C SER A 878 8.68 -24.97 -2.05
#